data_5a626e832a93a662a9e42e1c7948fd42
#
_entry.id   5a626e832a93a662a9e42e1c7948fd42
#
_cell.length_a   1.000
_cell.length_b   1.000
_cell.length_c   1.000
_cell.angle_alpha   90.00
_cell.angle_beta   90.00
_cell.angle_gamma   90.00
#
_symmetry.space_group_name_H-M   'P 1'
#
loop_
_entity.id
_entity.type
_entity.pdbx_description
1 polymer ?
#
loop_
_entity_poly.entity_id
_entity_poly.type
_entity_poly.pdbx_seq_one_letter_code
_entity_poly.pdbx_strand_id
1 'polypeptide(L)'
;MTITPGAVTTAPPAPALSSDALTGKRRVAFAAYVDENYLPGFLALLRSLALSNPGVCEDFVVLHDDLRPGSIARIRALHPRIVLRRVNTEHYDSYKKGDQDNYLVRKAYFILDVFRLREYDTIITLDTDMVVLGDLGELLRLREGLAAVPQFFYGQHKLNSGLLVIQREYLSDAFCAKLDATGRSGDYELDKHDQGILNAVLDGDFVRLDARYNFVKRRLSGDLPVPDDTAILHFTGRHKPWQGGEAGYGQAEDRWREFELSDADFQAAYLARSGTLHHDLLVHLGTPHVARTGDTESARKVAAAHITAGDYQDAVDILSSVRIPLDEAWPHEVLGHALMSVSRHEEAKAQLLLAAAAPNRAATAYARLAQMAWVRGDDAESLRYATAGISVDPTHRSSRLWAQRAGTVPPQELGSAEDQLAHVAFYMDRQGNAGDKLLPETVRLGFGSDTTSRRWHSVHAHRLFDEAALERVNARRGLVIGGGGLFIPDTMPNGNSAWQWNVPDEHLRGIDVPIMVYAVGFNAFDGQSYRAGRFRESLRLLVEKSAFFGLRNHGSIAKVRAMLPDHLHDKVRFQPCPTTVSRQLVAGWQDPAKRDDTVLLNAAYDRAGLRFGHDYGHFLAEIAKAVRGIGAHTEVQCVAHSLDDERIAFDLRREHGISLPMIPMYDFDNDAIRELYARTRLVIGMRGHAGMIPFGVGTPIISLISHPKMAYFLADIERPEWGVSVHDRNLGAVLTERAIGILDAHAATVADVHERQQTLWKVTEANAADLRVILGA
;
A
#
# COMPACT_ATOMS: atom_id res chain seq x y z
N MET A 1 35.37 47.47 1.85
CA MET A 1 35.63 46.03 1.86
C MET A 1 34.30 45.33 2.11
N THR A 2 33.71 44.86 1.04
CA THR A 2 32.39 44.18 1.04
C THR A 2 32.64 42.69 1.23
N ILE A 3 32.13 42.11 2.30
CA ILE A 3 32.22 40.68 2.58
C ILE A 3 31.05 40.02 1.91
N THR A 4 31.35 39.21 0.89
CA THR A 4 30.37 38.32 0.20
C THR A 4 30.09 37.08 1.08
N PRO A 5 28.83 36.66 1.33
CA PRO A 5 28.58 35.44 2.06
C PRO A 5 28.91 34.21 1.17
N GLY A 6 29.74 33.34 1.73
CA GLY A 6 30.10 32.09 1.06
C GLY A 6 28.91 31.18 0.80
N ALA A 7 28.78 30.75 -0.43
CA ALA A 7 27.81 29.73 -0.86
C ALA A 7 28.13 28.39 -0.18
N VAL A 8 27.22 27.90 0.64
CA VAL A 8 27.24 26.53 1.13
C VAL A 8 26.87 25.64 -0.07
N THR A 9 27.88 25.02 -0.65
CA THR A 9 27.68 23.97 -1.68
C THR A 9 27.06 22.75 -1.01
N THR A 10 25.77 22.62 -1.13
CA THR A 10 25.07 21.33 -0.83
C THR A 10 25.42 20.31 -1.90
N ALA A 11 25.98 19.18 -1.49
CA ALA A 11 26.18 18.04 -2.38
C ALA A 11 24.85 17.66 -3.07
N PRO A 12 24.87 17.18 -4.33
CA PRO A 12 23.66 16.76 -5.01
C PRO A 12 22.97 15.66 -4.21
N PRO A 13 21.65 15.68 -4.06
CA PRO A 13 20.92 14.64 -3.34
C PRO A 13 21.18 13.30 -4.00
N ALA A 14 21.52 12.29 -3.20
CA ALA A 14 21.62 10.91 -3.66
C ALA A 14 20.30 10.51 -4.39
N PRO A 15 20.36 9.67 -5.43
CA PRO A 15 19.15 9.25 -6.14
C PRO A 15 18.16 8.67 -5.14
N ALA A 16 16.91 9.14 -5.21
CA ALA A 16 15.85 8.70 -4.31
C ALA A 16 15.69 7.17 -4.46
N LEU A 17 15.94 6.44 -3.38
CA LEU A 17 15.70 5.00 -3.32
C LEU A 17 14.21 4.72 -3.65
N SER A 18 13.94 3.61 -4.34
CA SER A 18 12.57 3.18 -4.58
C SER A 18 11.85 2.91 -3.24
N SER A 19 10.53 3.02 -3.23
CA SER A 19 9.73 2.74 -2.03
C SER A 19 9.96 1.33 -1.51
N ASP A 20 10.06 0.36 -2.38
CA ASP A 20 10.33 -1.04 -2.02
C ASP A 20 11.70 -1.20 -1.35
N ALA A 21 12.72 -0.48 -1.82
CA ALA A 21 14.03 -0.46 -1.17
C ALA A 21 13.99 0.15 0.24
N LEU A 22 13.11 1.16 0.46
CA LEU A 22 12.95 1.82 1.76
C LEU A 22 12.09 1.00 2.73
N THR A 23 11.07 0.31 2.23
CA THR A 23 10.17 -0.50 3.06
C THR A 23 10.62 -1.94 3.21
N GLY A 24 11.47 -2.44 2.32
CA GLY A 24 11.88 -3.83 2.24
C GLY A 24 10.72 -4.77 1.84
N LYS A 25 9.67 -4.23 1.20
CA LYS A 25 8.53 -5.03 0.75
C LYS A 25 8.99 -6.07 -0.24
N ARG A 26 8.62 -7.32 0.02
CA ARG A 26 9.01 -8.47 -0.79
C ARG A 26 8.31 -8.45 -2.16
N ARG A 27 9.09 -8.55 -3.23
CA ARG A 27 8.60 -8.71 -4.60
C ARG A 27 8.53 -10.20 -4.94
N VAL A 28 7.33 -10.68 -5.17
CA VAL A 28 7.06 -12.07 -5.57
C VAL A 28 6.66 -12.09 -7.04
N ALA A 29 7.07 -13.10 -7.79
CA ALA A 29 6.64 -13.32 -9.16
C ALA A 29 6.40 -14.81 -9.43
N PHE A 30 5.48 -15.08 -10.35
CA PHE A 30 5.44 -16.37 -11.05
C PHE A 30 6.36 -16.31 -12.27
N ALA A 31 6.88 -17.47 -12.71
CA ALA A 31 7.69 -17.55 -13.91
C ALA A 31 7.46 -18.87 -14.66
N ALA A 32 7.52 -18.81 -15.99
CA ALA A 32 7.51 -20.00 -16.85
C ALA A 32 8.34 -19.73 -18.09
N TYR A 33 8.94 -20.79 -18.68
CA TYR A 33 9.46 -20.73 -20.03
C TYR A 33 8.36 -21.18 -21.01
N VAL A 34 8.12 -20.38 -22.04
CA VAL A 34 7.02 -20.59 -23.00
C VAL A 34 7.54 -20.55 -24.43
N ASP A 35 7.19 -21.55 -25.24
CA ASP A 35 7.35 -21.54 -26.69
C ASP A 35 6.00 -21.73 -27.41
N GLU A 36 6.00 -21.59 -28.74
CA GLU A 36 4.77 -21.69 -29.54
C GLU A 36 4.06 -23.07 -29.41
N ASN A 37 4.80 -24.16 -29.15
CA ASN A 37 4.24 -25.50 -29.05
C ASN A 37 3.55 -25.71 -27.68
N TYR A 38 4.02 -25.03 -26.65
CA TYR A 38 3.48 -25.11 -25.28
C TYR A 38 2.54 -23.95 -24.96
N LEU A 39 2.32 -23.02 -25.88
CA LEU A 39 1.39 -21.89 -25.68
C LEU A 39 -0.02 -22.35 -25.24
N PRO A 40 -0.66 -23.39 -25.80
CA PRO A 40 -1.98 -23.81 -25.35
C PRO A 40 -1.99 -24.23 -23.88
N GLY A 41 -0.97 -24.98 -23.43
CA GLY A 41 -0.80 -25.35 -22.04
C GLY A 41 -0.62 -24.14 -21.13
N PHE A 42 0.21 -23.20 -21.55
CA PHE A 42 0.44 -21.96 -20.79
C PHE A 42 -0.83 -21.09 -20.65
N LEU A 43 -1.64 -20.98 -21.69
CA LEU A 43 -2.91 -20.26 -21.60
C LEU A 43 -3.89 -20.96 -20.64
N ALA A 44 -3.93 -22.28 -20.59
CA ALA A 44 -4.70 -23.03 -19.61
C ALA A 44 -4.15 -22.83 -18.19
N LEU A 45 -2.84 -22.79 -18.02
CA LEU A 45 -2.18 -22.49 -16.75
C LEU A 45 -2.58 -21.11 -16.22
N LEU A 46 -2.52 -20.05 -17.04
CA LEU A 46 -2.92 -18.69 -16.63
C LEU A 46 -4.40 -18.63 -16.23
N ARG A 47 -5.28 -19.27 -17.00
CA ARG A 47 -6.72 -19.31 -16.68
C ARG A 47 -6.98 -20.07 -15.39
N SER A 48 -6.36 -21.23 -15.21
CA SER A 48 -6.51 -22.04 -14.01
C SER A 48 -5.98 -21.33 -12.76
N LEU A 49 -4.84 -20.63 -12.87
CA LEU A 49 -4.28 -19.83 -11.80
C LEU A 49 -5.25 -18.72 -11.36
N ALA A 50 -5.76 -17.94 -12.31
CA ALA A 50 -6.70 -16.85 -12.00
C ALA A 50 -8.02 -17.35 -11.43
N LEU A 51 -8.54 -18.50 -11.92
CA LEU A 51 -9.81 -19.05 -11.44
C LEU A 51 -9.69 -19.73 -10.08
N SER A 52 -8.55 -20.35 -9.75
CA SER A 52 -8.32 -21.01 -8.46
C SER A 52 -7.76 -20.06 -7.40
N ASN A 53 -7.11 -18.96 -7.82
CA ASN A 53 -6.55 -17.94 -6.93
C ASN A 53 -6.99 -16.53 -7.34
N PRO A 54 -8.31 -16.23 -7.33
CA PRO A 54 -8.84 -14.99 -7.91
C PRO A 54 -8.38 -13.71 -7.21
N GLY A 55 -7.87 -13.81 -5.98
CA GLY A 55 -7.28 -12.71 -5.21
C GLY A 55 -5.78 -12.50 -5.44
N VAL A 56 -5.15 -13.26 -6.35
CA VAL A 56 -3.69 -13.21 -6.61
C VAL A 56 -3.43 -12.65 -8.00
N CYS A 57 -2.57 -11.65 -8.10
CA CYS A 57 -2.12 -11.06 -9.36
C CYS A 57 -0.70 -10.52 -9.22
N GLU A 58 0.25 -11.42 -9.02
CA GLU A 58 1.67 -11.09 -9.00
C GLU A 58 2.22 -10.90 -10.43
N ASP A 59 3.42 -10.35 -10.58
CA ASP A 59 4.09 -10.34 -11.89
C ASP A 59 4.21 -11.78 -12.41
N PHE A 60 3.92 -12.01 -13.70
CA PHE A 60 4.18 -13.28 -14.33
C PHE A 60 5.29 -13.11 -15.38
N VAL A 61 6.49 -13.59 -15.05
CA VAL A 61 7.65 -13.51 -15.94
C VAL A 61 7.58 -14.64 -16.97
N VAL A 62 7.43 -14.28 -18.21
CA VAL A 62 7.42 -15.20 -19.35
C VAL A 62 8.79 -15.19 -20.02
N LEU A 63 9.58 -16.23 -19.74
CA LEU A 63 10.82 -16.50 -20.45
C LEU A 63 10.50 -17.07 -21.83
N HIS A 64 11.12 -16.56 -22.89
CA HIS A 64 10.89 -17.06 -24.25
C HIS A 64 12.11 -16.86 -25.14
N ASP A 65 12.25 -17.67 -26.17
CA ASP A 65 13.26 -17.52 -27.20
C ASP A 65 12.70 -16.77 -28.42
N ASP A 66 11.48 -17.07 -28.88
CA ASP A 66 10.91 -16.46 -30.10
C ASP A 66 9.37 -16.60 -30.14
N LEU A 67 8.64 -15.94 -29.23
CA LEU A 67 7.19 -15.87 -29.28
C LEU A 67 6.70 -14.87 -30.34
N ARG A 68 5.71 -15.27 -31.13
CA ARG A 68 5.07 -14.41 -32.13
C ARG A 68 4.25 -13.29 -31.46
N PRO A 69 4.14 -12.11 -32.11
CA PRO A 69 3.33 -11.01 -31.57
C PRO A 69 1.89 -11.38 -31.23
N GLY A 70 1.25 -12.24 -32.05
CA GLY A 70 -0.10 -12.74 -31.78
C GLY A 70 -0.19 -13.62 -30.54
N SER A 71 0.81 -14.44 -30.26
CA SER A 71 0.93 -15.27 -29.08
C SER A 71 1.11 -14.41 -27.83
N ILE A 72 1.97 -13.39 -27.92
CA ILE A 72 2.17 -12.40 -26.85
C ILE A 72 0.86 -11.65 -26.54
N ALA A 73 0.11 -11.24 -27.56
CA ALA A 73 -1.17 -10.56 -27.37
C ALA A 73 -2.18 -11.46 -26.64
N ARG A 74 -2.27 -12.75 -26.98
CA ARG A 74 -3.12 -13.72 -26.30
C ARG A 74 -2.73 -13.92 -24.83
N ILE A 75 -1.44 -13.99 -24.52
CA ILE A 75 -0.94 -14.09 -23.14
C ILE A 75 -1.34 -12.83 -22.35
N ARG A 76 -1.09 -11.65 -22.91
CA ARG A 76 -1.43 -10.37 -22.27
C ARG A 76 -2.91 -10.16 -22.07
N ALA A 77 -3.77 -10.75 -22.91
CA ALA A 77 -5.23 -10.67 -22.73
C ALA A 77 -5.73 -11.41 -21.49
N LEU A 78 -4.98 -12.38 -20.96
CA LEU A 78 -5.36 -13.18 -19.79
C LEU A 78 -4.82 -12.63 -18.47
N HIS A 79 -3.73 -11.83 -18.49
CA HIS A 79 -3.11 -11.38 -17.27
C HIS A 79 -2.45 -9.98 -17.45
N PRO A 80 -2.77 -8.98 -16.60
CA PRO A 80 -2.32 -7.59 -16.78
C PRO A 80 -0.83 -7.39 -16.48
N ARG A 81 -0.21 -8.26 -15.68
CA ARG A 81 1.15 -8.10 -15.17
C ARG A 81 2.13 -9.09 -15.82
N ILE A 82 2.06 -9.24 -17.14
CA ILE A 82 3.00 -10.06 -17.91
C ILE A 82 4.30 -9.31 -18.14
N VAL A 83 5.41 -9.92 -17.71
CA VAL A 83 6.78 -9.44 -17.91
C VAL A 83 7.49 -10.36 -18.91
N LEU A 84 7.71 -9.90 -20.11
CA LEU A 84 8.43 -10.69 -21.14
C LEU A 84 9.94 -10.60 -20.95
N ARG A 85 10.64 -11.73 -20.96
CA ARG A 85 12.10 -11.84 -20.90
C ARG A 85 12.60 -12.77 -21.98
N ARG A 86 13.40 -12.25 -22.91
CA ARG A 86 14.03 -13.07 -23.92
C ARG A 86 15.24 -13.78 -23.34
N VAL A 87 15.29 -15.12 -23.49
CA VAL A 87 16.41 -15.95 -23.06
C VAL A 87 17.60 -15.75 -23.99
N ASN A 88 18.80 -15.66 -23.44
CA ASN A 88 20.01 -15.73 -24.22
C ASN A 88 20.32 -17.21 -24.54
N THR A 89 19.81 -17.68 -25.67
CA THR A 89 19.90 -19.09 -26.07
C THR A 89 21.32 -19.56 -26.32
N GLU A 90 22.23 -18.67 -26.79
CA GLU A 90 23.64 -19.00 -27.02
C GLU A 90 24.39 -19.37 -25.72
N HIS A 91 23.94 -18.86 -24.58
CA HIS A 91 24.50 -19.18 -23.29
C HIS A 91 24.48 -20.69 -23.00
N TYR A 92 23.43 -21.37 -23.44
CA TYR A 92 23.20 -22.80 -23.22
C TYR A 92 23.86 -23.72 -24.27
N ASP A 93 24.50 -23.17 -25.29
CA ASP A 93 25.21 -23.97 -26.33
C ASP A 93 26.39 -24.73 -25.74
N SER A 94 27.03 -24.19 -24.71
CA SER A 94 28.17 -24.79 -24.04
C SER A 94 27.82 -25.89 -23.02
N TYR A 95 26.53 -26.09 -22.72
CA TYR A 95 26.09 -27.11 -21.77
C TYR A 95 26.22 -28.50 -22.41
N LYS A 96 26.70 -29.47 -21.59
CA LYS A 96 26.72 -30.85 -22.01
C LYS A 96 25.32 -31.41 -22.10
N LYS A 97 25.06 -32.16 -23.13
CA LYS A 97 23.75 -32.75 -23.45
C LYS A 97 23.96 -34.23 -23.71
N GLY A 98 22.91 -35.04 -23.49
CA GLY A 98 22.93 -36.46 -23.83
C GLY A 98 22.98 -36.67 -25.36
N ASP A 99 22.90 -37.91 -25.82
CA ASP A 99 23.04 -38.35 -27.20
C ASP A 99 22.03 -37.65 -28.19
N GLN A 100 21.04 -36.92 -27.72
CA GLN A 100 20.07 -36.19 -28.50
C GLN A 100 20.34 -34.69 -28.43
N ASP A 101 21.41 -34.21 -29.03
CA ASP A 101 21.68 -32.77 -29.14
C ASP A 101 20.86 -32.17 -30.29
N ASN A 102 19.64 -31.74 -29.98
CA ASN A 102 18.80 -30.96 -30.87
C ASN A 102 18.26 -29.70 -30.16
N TYR A 103 17.74 -28.75 -30.95
CA TYR A 103 17.25 -27.48 -30.40
C TYR A 103 16.11 -27.65 -29.38
N LEU A 104 15.31 -28.70 -29.47
CA LEU A 104 14.22 -28.98 -28.53
C LEU A 104 14.76 -29.39 -27.16
N VAL A 105 15.83 -30.16 -27.13
CA VAL A 105 16.54 -30.53 -25.87
C VAL A 105 17.18 -29.30 -25.21
N ARG A 106 17.70 -28.36 -26.01
CA ARG A 106 18.26 -27.10 -25.49
C ARG A 106 17.23 -26.25 -24.77
N LYS A 107 15.99 -26.22 -25.24
CA LYS A 107 14.90 -25.44 -24.63
C LYS A 107 14.61 -25.83 -23.19
N ALA A 108 14.85 -27.09 -22.81
CA ALA A 108 14.66 -27.55 -21.44
C ALA A 108 15.54 -26.83 -20.41
N TYR A 109 16.69 -26.25 -20.85
CA TYR A 109 17.57 -25.47 -19.97
C TYR A 109 17.16 -24.01 -19.80
N PHE A 110 16.31 -23.49 -20.68
CA PHE A 110 16.00 -22.04 -20.72
C PHE A 110 15.25 -21.55 -19.50
N ILE A 111 14.55 -22.42 -18.78
CA ILE A 111 13.92 -22.10 -17.48
C ILE A 111 14.96 -21.69 -16.43
N LEU A 112 16.24 -22.11 -16.53
CA LEU A 112 17.29 -21.74 -15.59
C LEU A 112 17.59 -20.22 -15.62
N ASP A 113 17.15 -19.46 -16.62
CA ASP A 113 17.26 -18.00 -16.61
C ASP A 113 16.44 -17.35 -15.49
N VAL A 114 15.50 -18.05 -14.86
CA VAL A 114 14.78 -17.54 -13.67
C VAL A 114 15.74 -17.17 -12.53
N PHE A 115 16.88 -17.88 -12.38
CA PHE A 115 17.87 -17.59 -11.35
C PHE A 115 18.63 -16.27 -11.57
N ARG A 116 18.45 -15.61 -12.73
CA ARG A 116 19.02 -14.31 -13.09
C ARG A 116 18.09 -13.12 -12.80
N LEU A 117 16.85 -13.37 -12.36
CA LEU A 117 15.81 -12.36 -12.11
C LEU A 117 15.97 -11.73 -10.71
N ARG A 118 17.03 -10.94 -10.54
CA ARG A 118 17.46 -10.38 -9.25
C ARG A 118 16.59 -9.27 -8.70
N GLU A 119 15.69 -8.75 -9.51
CA GLU A 119 14.71 -7.75 -9.13
C GLU A 119 13.61 -8.30 -8.21
N TYR A 120 13.50 -9.62 -8.06
CA TYR A 120 12.53 -10.29 -7.20
C TYR A 120 13.17 -10.86 -5.93
N ASP A 121 12.37 -11.03 -4.90
CA ASP A 121 12.76 -11.67 -3.63
C ASP A 121 12.34 -13.13 -3.59
N THR A 122 11.27 -13.47 -4.30
CA THR A 122 10.76 -14.84 -4.44
C THR A 122 10.24 -15.05 -5.86
N ILE A 123 10.62 -16.16 -6.47
CA ILE A 123 10.07 -16.60 -7.75
C ILE A 123 9.44 -17.98 -7.59
N ILE A 124 8.22 -18.13 -8.08
CA ILE A 124 7.51 -19.41 -8.16
C ILE A 124 7.49 -19.84 -9.62
N THR A 125 8.28 -20.85 -9.99
CA THR A 125 8.27 -21.39 -11.35
C THR A 125 7.15 -22.40 -11.50
N LEU A 126 6.54 -22.39 -12.68
CA LEU A 126 5.50 -23.33 -13.08
C LEU A 126 5.79 -23.85 -14.49
N ASP A 127 5.82 -25.16 -14.68
CA ASP A 127 5.88 -25.73 -16.01
C ASP A 127 4.60 -25.43 -16.78
N THR A 128 4.73 -25.23 -18.10
CA THR A 128 3.60 -24.82 -18.95
C THR A 128 2.59 -25.94 -19.23
N ASP A 129 2.88 -27.14 -18.81
CA ASP A 129 1.98 -28.30 -18.86
C ASP A 129 1.34 -28.60 -17.49
N MET A 130 1.04 -27.55 -16.74
CA MET A 130 0.33 -27.62 -15.46
C MET A 130 -1.02 -26.91 -15.50
N VAL A 131 -1.93 -27.31 -14.62
CA VAL A 131 -3.12 -26.51 -14.25
C VAL A 131 -3.22 -26.40 -12.74
N VAL A 132 -3.61 -25.20 -12.28
CA VAL A 132 -3.80 -24.88 -10.86
C VAL A 132 -5.24 -25.17 -10.48
N LEU A 133 -5.45 -26.06 -9.49
CA LEU A 133 -6.75 -26.50 -9.03
C LEU A 133 -7.10 -26.00 -7.61
N GLY A 134 -6.07 -25.60 -6.84
CA GLY A 134 -6.22 -25.20 -5.45
C GLY A 134 -5.49 -23.90 -5.07
N ASP A 135 -5.55 -23.55 -3.79
CA ASP A 135 -4.92 -22.36 -3.23
C ASP A 135 -3.39 -22.47 -3.20
N LEU A 136 -2.71 -21.43 -3.68
CA LEU A 136 -1.25 -21.29 -3.66
C LEU A 136 -0.75 -20.32 -2.58
N GLY A 137 -1.59 -19.86 -1.69
CA GLY A 137 -1.25 -18.88 -0.65
C GLY A 137 -0.12 -19.32 0.26
N GLU A 138 0.05 -20.63 0.52
CA GLU A 138 1.18 -21.18 1.27
C GLU A 138 2.52 -20.93 0.54
N LEU A 139 2.56 -21.17 -0.77
CA LEU A 139 3.78 -20.96 -1.59
C LEU A 139 4.18 -19.48 -1.62
N LEU A 140 3.21 -18.57 -1.70
CA LEU A 140 3.43 -17.11 -1.68
C LEU A 140 4.00 -16.62 -0.34
N ARG A 141 3.74 -17.34 0.74
CA ARG A 141 4.22 -17.00 2.10
C ARG A 141 5.56 -17.61 2.46
N LEU A 142 6.09 -18.56 1.68
CA LEU A 142 7.41 -19.14 1.92
C LEU A 142 8.50 -18.06 1.85
N ARG A 143 9.47 -18.14 2.76
CA ARG A 143 10.53 -17.13 2.91
C ARG A 143 11.95 -17.68 2.97
N GLU A 144 12.12 -18.98 3.00
CA GLU A 144 13.42 -19.61 3.23
C GLU A 144 13.66 -20.75 2.24
N GLY A 145 14.88 -20.87 1.81
CA GLY A 145 15.39 -21.97 1.00
C GLY A 145 14.89 -21.95 -0.46
N LEU A 146 15.30 -22.96 -1.20
CA LEU A 146 14.70 -23.35 -2.46
C LEU A 146 13.73 -24.50 -2.16
N ALA A 147 12.44 -24.32 -2.45
CA ALA A 147 11.44 -25.34 -2.16
C ALA A 147 10.96 -26.02 -3.45
N ALA A 148 10.74 -27.33 -3.37
CA ALA A 148 10.24 -28.14 -4.48
C ALA A 148 9.53 -29.39 -3.97
N VAL A 149 8.73 -30.03 -4.82
CA VAL A 149 8.15 -31.34 -4.55
C VAL A 149 9.18 -32.42 -4.89
N PRO A 150 9.43 -33.41 -3.98
CA PRO A 150 10.29 -34.54 -4.30
C PRO A 150 9.82 -35.37 -5.50
N GLN A 151 10.75 -35.92 -6.26
CA GLN A 151 10.43 -36.82 -7.38
C GLN A 151 9.69 -38.06 -6.89
N PHE A 152 8.60 -38.40 -7.58
CA PHE A 152 7.75 -39.54 -7.19
C PHE A 152 8.47 -40.86 -7.22
N PHE A 153 9.31 -41.13 -8.25
CA PHE A 153 9.93 -42.44 -8.48
C PHE A 153 11.34 -42.57 -7.90
N TYR A 154 12.00 -41.49 -7.49
CA TYR A 154 13.44 -41.49 -7.12
C TYR A 154 13.69 -41.09 -5.67
N GLY A 155 12.64 -41.07 -4.85
CA GLY A 155 12.73 -40.82 -3.40
C GLY A 155 12.91 -39.34 -3.02
N GLN A 156 13.07 -39.12 -1.70
CA GLN A 156 13.01 -37.79 -1.08
C GLN A 156 14.24 -36.89 -1.35
N HIS A 157 15.31 -37.40 -1.93
CA HIS A 157 16.55 -36.66 -2.14
C HIS A 157 16.63 -35.93 -3.48
N LYS A 158 15.75 -36.24 -4.42
CA LYS A 158 15.68 -35.57 -5.74
C LYS A 158 14.42 -34.77 -5.88
N LEU A 159 14.57 -33.53 -6.31
CA LEU A 159 13.44 -32.65 -6.61
C LEU A 159 12.88 -32.89 -8.02
N ASN A 160 11.60 -32.51 -8.21
CA ASN A 160 11.01 -32.29 -9.52
C ASN A 160 11.02 -30.78 -9.83
N SER A 161 11.59 -30.38 -10.98
CA SER A 161 11.78 -28.97 -11.36
C SER A 161 10.51 -28.27 -11.86
N GLY A 162 9.41 -28.99 -12.08
CA GLY A 162 8.18 -28.42 -12.63
C GLY A 162 7.55 -27.33 -11.76
N LEU A 163 7.76 -27.40 -10.44
CA LEU A 163 7.45 -26.34 -9.50
C LEU A 163 8.64 -26.07 -8.60
N LEU A 164 9.13 -24.84 -8.58
CA LEU A 164 10.16 -24.38 -7.64
C LEU A 164 9.66 -23.09 -6.97
N VAL A 165 9.93 -22.95 -5.66
CA VAL A 165 9.82 -21.68 -4.95
C VAL A 165 11.25 -21.24 -4.61
N ILE A 166 11.74 -20.23 -5.29
CA ILE A 166 13.13 -19.78 -5.28
C ILE A 166 13.23 -18.48 -4.48
N GLN A 167 13.96 -18.49 -3.38
CA GLN A 167 14.19 -17.30 -2.57
C GLN A 167 15.41 -16.52 -3.04
N ARG A 168 15.50 -15.25 -2.64
CA ARG A 168 16.51 -14.29 -3.10
C ARG A 168 17.95 -14.76 -2.98
N GLU A 169 18.28 -15.56 -1.98
CA GLU A 169 19.62 -16.11 -1.80
C GLU A 169 20.09 -16.99 -2.97
N TYR A 170 19.15 -17.61 -3.69
CA TYR A 170 19.41 -18.39 -4.90
C TYR A 170 19.38 -17.53 -6.18
N LEU A 171 18.82 -16.34 -6.14
CA LEU A 171 18.79 -15.37 -7.26
C LEU A 171 20.10 -14.56 -7.26
N SER A 172 21.26 -15.25 -7.36
CA SER A 172 22.58 -14.65 -7.18
C SER A 172 23.57 -15.09 -8.25
N ASP A 173 24.59 -14.24 -8.51
CA ASP A 173 25.71 -14.60 -9.41
C ASP A 173 26.41 -15.88 -8.99
N ALA A 174 26.59 -16.06 -7.68
CA ALA A 174 27.27 -17.23 -7.14
C ALA A 174 26.50 -18.53 -7.44
N PHE A 175 25.17 -18.51 -7.29
CA PHE A 175 24.35 -19.68 -7.59
C PHE A 175 24.24 -19.93 -9.10
N CYS A 176 24.06 -18.88 -9.92
CA CYS A 176 24.11 -18.98 -11.38
C CYS A 176 25.45 -19.59 -11.87
N ALA A 177 26.58 -19.17 -11.29
CA ALA A 177 27.88 -19.71 -11.66
C ALA A 177 28.01 -21.22 -11.35
N LYS A 178 27.39 -21.70 -10.26
CA LYS A 178 27.35 -23.15 -9.95
C LYS A 178 26.51 -23.90 -10.99
N LEU A 179 25.32 -23.39 -11.34
CA LEU A 179 24.48 -24.00 -12.38
C LEU A 179 25.22 -24.06 -13.73
N ASP A 180 25.87 -22.95 -14.12
CA ASP A 180 26.63 -22.84 -15.37
C ASP A 180 27.83 -23.82 -15.39
N ALA A 181 28.56 -23.93 -14.28
CA ALA A 181 29.70 -24.85 -14.17
C ALA A 181 29.24 -26.30 -14.30
N THR A 182 28.17 -26.69 -13.59
CA THR A 182 27.60 -28.05 -13.67
C THR A 182 27.06 -28.35 -15.08
N GLY A 183 26.36 -27.40 -15.69
CA GLY A 183 25.85 -27.55 -17.05
C GLY A 183 26.96 -27.75 -18.08
N ARG A 184 28.12 -27.09 -17.93
CA ARG A 184 29.31 -27.24 -18.80
C ARG A 184 30.11 -28.46 -18.54
N SER A 185 30.28 -28.90 -17.27
CA SER A 185 31.03 -30.11 -16.94
C SER A 185 30.32 -31.38 -17.40
N GLY A 186 28.99 -31.41 -17.31
CA GLY A 186 28.17 -32.58 -17.59
C GLY A 186 28.07 -33.56 -16.38
N ASP A 187 28.51 -33.11 -15.19
CA ASP A 187 28.43 -33.89 -13.98
C ASP A 187 27.03 -33.93 -13.37
N TYR A 188 26.05 -34.36 -14.16
CA TYR A 188 24.64 -34.48 -13.76
C TYR A 188 23.88 -35.49 -14.64
N GLU A 189 22.65 -35.85 -14.27
CA GLU A 189 21.78 -36.72 -15.08
C GLU A 189 21.35 -36.01 -16.36
N LEU A 190 22.08 -36.27 -17.48
CA LEU A 190 21.93 -35.56 -18.74
C LEU A 190 20.50 -35.69 -19.35
N ASP A 191 19.85 -36.84 -19.14
CA ASP A 191 18.47 -37.10 -19.59
C ASP A 191 17.37 -36.33 -18.80
N LYS A 192 17.78 -35.68 -17.71
CA LYS A 192 16.89 -34.85 -16.87
C LYS A 192 17.08 -33.36 -17.08
N HIS A 193 17.98 -32.96 -17.95
CA HIS A 193 18.20 -31.57 -18.37
C HIS A 193 18.38 -30.59 -17.19
N ASP A 194 17.52 -29.56 -17.10
CA ASP A 194 17.50 -28.56 -16.01
C ASP A 194 17.33 -29.21 -14.63
N GLN A 195 16.43 -30.17 -14.51
CA GLN A 195 16.21 -30.90 -13.26
C GLN A 195 17.47 -31.69 -12.84
N GLY A 196 18.21 -32.25 -13.80
CA GLY A 196 19.48 -32.94 -13.54
C GLY A 196 20.53 -32.00 -12.95
N ILE A 197 20.69 -30.80 -13.52
CA ILE A 197 21.59 -29.76 -13.02
C ILE A 197 21.19 -29.32 -11.61
N LEU A 198 19.91 -29.02 -11.39
CA LEU A 198 19.41 -28.60 -10.07
C LEU A 198 19.65 -29.67 -9.00
N ASN A 199 19.38 -30.94 -9.30
CA ASN A 199 19.63 -32.04 -8.37
C ASN A 199 21.13 -32.22 -8.07
N ALA A 200 22.00 -32.03 -9.05
CA ALA A 200 23.45 -32.11 -8.84
C ALA A 200 23.98 -30.93 -8.01
N VAL A 201 23.49 -29.73 -8.23
CA VAL A 201 23.95 -28.53 -7.51
C VAL A 201 23.40 -28.46 -6.08
N LEU A 202 22.17 -28.91 -5.85
CA LEU A 202 21.54 -28.86 -4.54
C LEU A 202 21.83 -30.07 -3.68
N ASP A 203 22.12 -31.21 -4.27
CA ASP A 203 22.47 -32.47 -3.59
C ASP A 203 21.52 -32.83 -2.43
N GLY A 204 20.22 -32.66 -2.66
CA GLY A 204 19.18 -32.93 -1.67
C GLY A 204 18.91 -31.80 -0.67
N ASP A 205 19.66 -30.68 -0.74
CA ASP A 205 19.43 -29.47 0.09
C ASP A 205 18.33 -28.59 -0.50
N PHE A 206 17.09 -28.96 -0.26
CA PHE A 206 15.90 -28.17 -0.62
C PHE A 206 14.76 -28.38 0.38
N VAL A 207 13.88 -27.39 0.50
CA VAL A 207 12.67 -27.48 1.32
C VAL A 207 11.64 -28.35 0.59
N ARG A 208 11.16 -29.38 1.29
CA ARG A 208 10.24 -30.35 0.70
C ARG A 208 8.82 -29.86 0.79
N LEU A 209 8.18 -29.65 -0.38
CA LEU A 209 6.78 -29.34 -0.50
C LEU A 209 5.93 -30.62 -0.53
N ASP A 210 4.67 -30.47 -0.09
CA ASP A 210 3.68 -31.52 -0.21
C ASP A 210 3.42 -31.87 -1.70
N ALA A 211 3.17 -33.14 -1.96
CA ALA A 211 2.94 -33.67 -3.30
C ALA A 211 1.75 -33.00 -4.04
N ARG A 212 0.77 -32.44 -3.31
CA ARG A 212 -0.40 -31.73 -3.88
C ARG A 212 0.01 -30.53 -4.74
N TYR A 213 1.19 -29.93 -4.50
CA TYR A 213 1.67 -28.77 -5.26
C TYR A 213 2.34 -29.11 -6.59
N ASN A 214 2.64 -30.39 -6.84
CA ASN A 214 3.14 -30.86 -8.13
C ASN A 214 2.71 -32.32 -8.30
N PHE A 215 1.40 -32.52 -8.39
CA PHE A 215 0.80 -33.84 -8.54
C PHE A 215 0.91 -34.28 -9.99
N VAL A 216 1.88 -35.13 -10.29
CA VAL A 216 2.10 -35.64 -11.65
C VAL A 216 1.02 -36.63 -12.03
N LYS A 217 0.40 -36.49 -13.24
CA LYS A 217 -0.67 -37.38 -13.72
C LYS A 217 -0.29 -38.86 -13.69
N ARG A 218 1.01 -39.19 -13.81
CA ARG A 218 1.55 -40.57 -13.77
C ARG A 218 1.42 -41.26 -12.41
N ARG A 219 0.99 -40.55 -11.37
CA ARG A 219 0.54 -41.17 -10.10
C ARG A 219 -0.80 -41.86 -10.22
N LEU A 220 -1.61 -41.46 -11.22
CA LEU A 220 -2.89 -42.07 -11.53
C LEU A 220 -2.65 -43.23 -12.47
N SER A 221 -2.86 -44.45 -12.00
CA SER A 221 -2.82 -45.64 -12.83
C SER A 221 -4.22 -46.10 -13.12
N GLY A 222 -4.54 -46.34 -14.42
CA GLY A 222 -5.82 -46.87 -14.84
C GLY A 222 -6.99 -45.88 -14.77
N ASP A 223 -6.79 -44.64 -15.18
CA ASP A 223 -7.82 -43.58 -15.29
C ASP A 223 -8.55 -43.27 -13.97
N LEU A 224 -7.77 -43.16 -12.89
CA LEU A 224 -8.31 -42.80 -11.58
C LEU A 224 -8.61 -41.29 -11.50
N PRO A 225 -9.56 -40.86 -10.64
CA PRO A 225 -9.84 -39.46 -10.43
C PRO A 225 -8.66 -38.73 -9.79
N VAL A 226 -8.51 -37.46 -10.15
CA VAL A 226 -7.54 -36.55 -9.50
C VAL A 226 -7.99 -36.32 -8.04
N PRO A 227 -7.10 -36.49 -7.04
CA PRO A 227 -7.46 -36.22 -5.65
C PRO A 227 -7.97 -34.79 -5.44
N ASP A 228 -8.99 -34.63 -4.60
CA ASP A 228 -9.65 -33.34 -4.36
C ASP A 228 -8.73 -32.29 -3.72
N ASP A 229 -7.70 -32.71 -3.00
CA ASP A 229 -6.71 -31.83 -2.37
C ASP A 229 -5.57 -31.42 -3.30
N THR A 230 -5.56 -31.87 -4.57
CA THR A 230 -4.56 -31.48 -5.57
C THR A 230 -4.59 -29.99 -5.81
N ALA A 231 -3.49 -29.28 -5.49
CA ALA A 231 -3.36 -27.86 -5.75
C ALA A 231 -2.84 -27.56 -7.17
N ILE A 232 -1.91 -28.38 -7.67
CA ILE A 232 -1.38 -28.27 -9.03
C ILE A 232 -1.31 -29.65 -9.66
N LEU A 233 -1.95 -29.83 -10.79
CA LEU A 233 -1.88 -31.05 -11.61
C LEU A 233 -0.90 -30.85 -12.77
N HIS A 234 0.09 -31.76 -12.88
CA HIS A 234 1.17 -31.69 -13.84
C HIS A 234 1.09 -32.82 -14.87
N PHE A 235 0.99 -32.44 -16.16
CA PHE A 235 0.84 -33.36 -17.30
C PHE A 235 2.19 -33.79 -17.85
N THR A 236 3.02 -34.44 -17.02
CA THR A 236 4.33 -34.96 -17.44
C THR A 236 4.21 -36.00 -18.57
N GLY A 237 5.24 -36.11 -19.41
CA GLY A 237 5.28 -37.06 -20.52
C GLY A 237 5.15 -36.44 -21.89
N ARG A 238 5.22 -37.25 -22.95
CA ARG A 238 5.28 -36.77 -24.33
C ARG A 238 3.94 -36.30 -24.89
N HIS A 239 2.86 -36.95 -24.48
CA HIS A 239 1.51 -36.65 -24.98
C HIS A 239 0.85 -35.64 -24.06
N LYS A 240 0.59 -34.46 -24.60
CA LYS A 240 -0.04 -33.37 -23.85
C LYS A 240 -1.56 -33.32 -24.16
N PRO A 241 -2.39 -32.83 -23.24
CA PRO A 241 -3.84 -32.73 -23.47
C PRO A 241 -4.22 -32.03 -24.76
N TRP A 242 -3.52 -30.93 -25.12
CA TRP A 242 -3.75 -30.18 -26.35
C TRP A 242 -3.20 -30.84 -27.61
N GLN A 243 -2.52 -31.97 -27.51
CA GLN A 243 -1.98 -32.77 -28.61
C GLN A 243 -2.73 -34.09 -28.78
N GLY A 244 -3.94 -34.20 -28.26
CA GLY A 244 -4.76 -35.39 -28.33
C GLY A 244 -4.76 -36.27 -27.09
N GLY A 245 -3.96 -35.93 -26.09
CA GLY A 245 -3.92 -36.61 -24.80
C GLY A 245 -3.22 -37.96 -24.81
N GLU A 246 -3.30 -38.69 -23.70
CA GLU A 246 -2.67 -39.98 -23.45
C GLU A 246 -3.71 -40.98 -22.93
N ALA A 247 -3.85 -42.13 -23.60
CA ALA A 247 -4.77 -43.16 -23.17
C ALA A 247 -4.52 -43.64 -21.72
N GLY A 248 -5.59 -43.81 -20.93
CA GLY A 248 -5.54 -44.20 -19.55
C GLY A 248 -5.42 -43.04 -18.55
N TYR A 249 -5.51 -41.77 -19.01
CA TYR A 249 -5.50 -40.58 -18.16
C TYR A 249 -6.67 -39.62 -18.45
N GLY A 250 -7.81 -40.14 -19.00
CA GLY A 250 -8.94 -39.33 -19.44
C GLY A 250 -9.46 -38.38 -18.39
N GLN A 251 -9.65 -38.83 -17.14
CA GLN A 251 -10.15 -38.00 -16.04
C GLN A 251 -9.16 -36.85 -15.67
N ALA A 252 -7.86 -37.10 -15.70
CA ALA A 252 -6.87 -36.02 -15.50
C ALA A 252 -6.91 -35.02 -16.65
N GLU A 253 -7.04 -35.48 -17.89
CA GLU A 253 -7.07 -34.60 -19.06
C GLU A 253 -8.38 -33.82 -19.16
N ASP A 254 -9.50 -34.33 -18.65
CA ASP A 254 -10.75 -33.59 -18.52
C ASP A 254 -10.59 -32.39 -17.58
N ARG A 255 -9.81 -32.54 -16.51
CA ARG A 255 -9.49 -31.39 -15.63
C ARG A 255 -8.72 -30.27 -16.38
N TRP A 256 -7.86 -30.60 -17.34
CA TRP A 256 -7.19 -29.60 -18.17
C TRP A 256 -8.20 -28.92 -19.13
N ARG A 257 -9.10 -29.68 -19.73
CA ARG A 257 -10.10 -29.17 -20.68
C ARG A 257 -11.05 -28.16 -20.04
N GLU A 258 -11.27 -28.20 -18.73
CA GLU A 258 -12.04 -27.20 -17.99
C GLU A 258 -11.46 -25.78 -18.17
N PHE A 259 -10.18 -25.65 -18.50
CA PHE A 259 -9.47 -24.38 -18.70
C PHE A 259 -9.19 -24.07 -20.18
N GLU A 260 -9.66 -24.90 -21.12
CA GLU A 260 -9.66 -24.63 -22.56
C GLU A 260 -10.82 -23.71 -22.96
N LEU A 261 -10.90 -22.58 -22.27
CA LEU A 261 -11.98 -21.60 -22.40
C LEU A 261 -11.68 -20.59 -23.53
N SER A 262 -12.74 -20.08 -24.15
CA SER A 262 -12.60 -18.82 -24.90
C SER A 262 -12.30 -17.66 -23.95
N ASP A 263 -11.77 -16.56 -24.44
CA ASP A 263 -11.51 -15.38 -23.60
C ASP A 263 -12.83 -14.83 -23.02
N ALA A 264 -13.93 -14.92 -23.74
CA ALA A 264 -15.26 -14.52 -23.30
C ALA A 264 -15.76 -15.38 -22.12
N ASP A 265 -15.64 -16.72 -22.23
CA ASP A 265 -16.06 -17.65 -21.19
C ASP A 265 -15.14 -17.54 -19.95
N PHE A 266 -13.85 -17.35 -20.15
CA PHE A 266 -12.90 -17.13 -19.06
C PHE A 266 -13.21 -15.84 -18.28
N GLN A 267 -13.46 -14.72 -18.98
CA GLN A 267 -13.86 -13.46 -18.36
C GLN A 267 -15.13 -13.64 -17.52
N ALA A 268 -16.15 -14.27 -18.09
CA ALA A 268 -17.41 -14.56 -17.39
C ALA A 268 -17.18 -15.46 -16.16
N ALA A 269 -16.38 -16.52 -16.31
CA ALA A 269 -16.07 -17.45 -15.22
C ALA A 269 -15.29 -16.76 -14.08
N TYR A 270 -14.35 -15.86 -14.38
CA TYR A 270 -13.63 -15.09 -13.38
C TYR A 270 -14.56 -14.13 -12.62
N LEU A 271 -15.40 -13.38 -13.32
CA LEU A 271 -16.37 -12.45 -12.73
C LEU A 271 -17.45 -13.14 -11.88
N ALA A 272 -17.74 -14.41 -12.16
CA ALA A 272 -18.67 -15.21 -11.38
C ALA A 272 -18.06 -15.77 -10.06
N ARG A 273 -16.74 -15.68 -9.86
CA ARG A 273 -16.10 -16.21 -8.65
C ARG A 273 -16.59 -15.45 -7.41
N SER A 274 -16.78 -16.21 -6.33
CA SER A 274 -17.06 -15.70 -5.00
C SER A 274 -15.76 -15.34 -4.27
N GLY A 275 -15.84 -14.42 -3.29
CA GLY A 275 -14.70 -13.99 -2.51
C GLY A 275 -14.03 -12.71 -3.03
N THR A 276 -12.83 -12.44 -2.54
CA THR A 276 -12.07 -11.23 -2.93
C THR A 276 -11.39 -11.47 -4.27
N LEU A 277 -11.82 -10.72 -5.28
CA LEU A 277 -11.14 -10.67 -6.58
C LEU A 277 -10.01 -9.64 -6.54
N HIS A 278 -8.88 -9.95 -7.19
CA HIS A 278 -7.79 -8.98 -7.30
C HIS A 278 -8.20 -7.85 -8.25
N HIS A 279 -7.97 -6.61 -7.82
CA HIS A 279 -8.48 -5.45 -8.56
C HIS A 279 -7.91 -5.35 -9.98
N ASP A 280 -6.59 -5.59 -10.19
CA ASP A 280 -5.97 -5.53 -11.52
C ASP A 280 -6.58 -6.54 -12.50
N LEU A 281 -6.78 -7.79 -12.04
CA LEU A 281 -7.42 -8.83 -12.85
C LEU A 281 -8.88 -8.49 -13.11
N LEU A 282 -9.60 -7.98 -12.09
CA LEU A 282 -11.01 -7.62 -12.21
C LEU A 282 -11.23 -6.51 -13.25
N VAL A 283 -10.39 -5.48 -13.23
CA VAL A 283 -10.43 -4.41 -14.23
C VAL A 283 -10.04 -4.94 -15.61
N HIS A 284 -8.93 -5.70 -15.69
CA HIS A 284 -8.38 -6.21 -16.95
C HIS A 284 -9.35 -7.15 -17.69
N LEU A 285 -9.98 -8.08 -16.97
CA LEU A 285 -10.89 -9.06 -17.55
C LEU A 285 -12.33 -8.54 -17.62
N GLY A 286 -12.74 -7.70 -16.68
CA GLY A 286 -14.11 -7.20 -16.58
C GLY A 286 -14.43 -6.10 -17.59
N THR A 287 -13.50 -5.17 -17.86
CA THR A 287 -13.76 -4.07 -18.80
C THR A 287 -14.14 -4.57 -20.20
N PRO A 288 -13.39 -5.47 -20.86
CA PRO A 288 -13.81 -6.01 -22.15
C PRO A 288 -15.08 -6.89 -22.07
N HIS A 289 -15.32 -7.57 -20.95
CA HIS A 289 -16.56 -8.29 -20.73
C HIS A 289 -17.78 -7.36 -20.70
N VAL A 290 -17.72 -6.28 -19.92
CA VAL A 290 -18.77 -5.26 -19.84
C VAL A 290 -19.02 -4.61 -21.20
N ALA A 291 -17.96 -4.24 -21.91
CA ALA A 291 -18.08 -3.64 -23.25
C ALA A 291 -18.79 -4.56 -24.26
N ARG A 292 -18.64 -5.87 -24.12
CA ARG A 292 -19.27 -6.86 -24.99
C ARG A 292 -20.71 -7.19 -24.60
N THR A 293 -20.99 -7.28 -23.29
CA THR A 293 -22.27 -7.83 -22.78
C THR A 293 -23.22 -6.75 -22.31
N GLY A 294 -22.74 -5.60 -21.88
CA GLY A 294 -23.53 -4.58 -21.18
C GLY A 294 -24.01 -5.03 -19.80
N ASP A 295 -23.37 -6.06 -19.19
CA ASP A 295 -23.77 -6.63 -17.91
C ASP A 295 -23.56 -5.64 -16.77
N THR A 296 -24.65 -5.25 -16.12
CA THR A 296 -24.66 -4.21 -15.06
C THR A 296 -23.93 -4.67 -13.81
N GLU A 297 -24.06 -5.93 -13.42
CA GLU A 297 -23.39 -6.46 -12.21
C GLU A 297 -21.87 -6.53 -12.41
N SER A 298 -21.40 -6.94 -13.57
CA SER A 298 -19.98 -6.90 -13.91
C SER A 298 -19.44 -5.45 -13.96
N ALA A 299 -20.21 -4.53 -14.55
CA ALA A 299 -19.87 -3.11 -14.56
C ALA A 299 -19.74 -2.53 -13.14
N ARG A 300 -20.66 -2.91 -12.26
CA ARG A 300 -20.61 -2.53 -10.84
C ARG A 300 -19.37 -3.07 -10.13
N LYS A 301 -19.00 -4.34 -10.35
CA LYS A 301 -17.80 -4.95 -9.76
C LYS A 301 -16.53 -4.24 -10.23
N VAL A 302 -16.42 -3.97 -11.53
CA VAL A 302 -15.28 -3.25 -12.12
C VAL A 302 -15.22 -1.81 -11.57
N ALA A 303 -16.35 -1.11 -11.51
CA ALA A 303 -16.40 0.24 -10.94
C ALA A 303 -16.00 0.26 -9.46
N ALA A 304 -16.42 -0.72 -8.66
CA ALA A 304 -16.00 -0.83 -7.26
C ALA A 304 -14.49 -1.06 -7.12
N ALA A 305 -13.88 -1.82 -8.05
CA ALA A 305 -12.44 -1.99 -8.09
C ALA A 305 -11.72 -0.66 -8.42
N HIS A 306 -12.18 0.08 -9.42
CA HIS A 306 -11.66 1.41 -9.73
C HIS A 306 -11.77 2.37 -8.55
N ILE A 307 -12.91 2.40 -7.83
CA ILE A 307 -13.08 3.21 -6.62
C ILE A 307 -12.04 2.83 -5.55
N THR A 308 -11.80 1.53 -5.34
CA THR A 308 -10.83 1.04 -4.36
C THR A 308 -9.39 1.45 -4.74
N ALA A 309 -9.09 1.50 -6.03
CA ALA A 309 -7.81 1.96 -6.56
C ALA A 309 -7.65 3.50 -6.52
N GLY A 310 -8.74 4.26 -6.46
CA GLY A 310 -8.73 5.72 -6.55
C GLY A 310 -9.02 6.26 -7.94
N ASP A 311 -9.40 5.41 -8.89
CA ASP A 311 -9.72 5.75 -10.29
C ASP A 311 -11.21 6.05 -10.46
N TYR A 312 -11.67 7.08 -9.75
CA TYR A 312 -13.11 7.42 -9.67
C TYR A 312 -13.74 7.80 -11.01
N GLN A 313 -12.96 8.41 -11.92
CA GLN A 313 -13.48 8.75 -13.26
C GLN A 313 -13.74 7.48 -14.07
N ASP A 314 -12.82 6.51 -14.04
CA ASP A 314 -12.98 5.23 -14.74
C ASP A 314 -14.18 4.44 -14.17
N ALA A 315 -14.43 4.55 -12.86
CA ALA A 315 -15.66 4.02 -12.26
C ALA A 315 -16.93 4.68 -12.79
N VAL A 316 -16.91 5.99 -13.01
CA VAL A 316 -18.05 6.72 -13.65
C VAL A 316 -18.21 6.26 -15.10
N ASP A 317 -17.11 6.18 -15.85
CA ASP A 317 -17.13 5.86 -17.28
C ASP A 317 -17.67 4.45 -17.52
N ILE A 318 -17.22 3.45 -16.77
CA ILE A 318 -17.68 2.06 -16.91
C ILE A 318 -19.17 1.90 -16.57
N LEU A 319 -19.66 2.53 -15.49
CA LEU A 319 -21.08 2.46 -15.12
C LEU A 319 -21.97 3.31 -16.04
N SER A 320 -21.44 4.39 -16.62
CA SER A 320 -22.16 5.20 -17.60
C SER A 320 -22.24 4.53 -18.98
N SER A 321 -21.40 3.54 -19.25
CA SER A 321 -21.40 2.77 -20.52
C SER A 321 -22.51 1.73 -20.60
N VAL A 322 -23.16 1.38 -19.48
CA VAL A 322 -24.23 0.39 -19.39
C VAL A 322 -25.56 1.02 -19.03
N ARG A 323 -26.66 0.36 -19.42
CA ARG A 323 -28.00 0.77 -18.98
C ARG A 323 -28.33 0.16 -17.64
N ILE A 324 -28.25 0.96 -16.56
CA ILE A 324 -28.62 0.52 -15.22
C ILE A 324 -30.16 0.48 -15.09
N PRO A 325 -30.80 -0.66 -14.79
CA PRO A 325 -32.23 -0.73 -14.48
C PRO A 325 -32.56 0.08 -13.22
N LEU A 326 -33.71 0.79 -13.22
CA LEU A 326 -34.11 1.67 -12.11
C LEU A 326 -34.34 0.94 -10.78
N ASP A 327 -34.58 -0.36 -10.82
CA ASP A 327 -34.80 -1.23 -9.66
C ASP A 327 -33.51 -1.87 -9.13
N GLU A 328 -32.39 -1.71 -9.83
CA GLU A 328 -31.08 -2.19 -9.40
C GLU A 328 -30.35 -1.13 -8.55
N ALA A 329 -30.64 -1.10 -7.27
CA ALA A 329 -30.12 -0.08 -6.36
C ALA A 329 -28.59 -0.06 -6.20
N TRP A 330 -27.92 -1.21 -6.26
CA TRP A 330 -26.48 -1.27 -5.97
C TRP A 330 -25.61 -0.61 -7.03
N PRO A 331 -25.80 -0.80 -8.34
CA PRO A 331 -25.07 -0.04 -9.36
C PRO A 331 -25.30 1.47 -9.24
N HIS A 332 -26.52 1.91 -8.93
CA HIS A 332 -26.84 3.32 -8.68
C HIS A 332 -26.05 3.89 -7.47
N GLU A 333 -25.94 3.12 -6.38
CA GLU A 333 -25.16 3.52 -5.19
C GLU A 333 -23.69 3.69 -5.53
N VAL A 334 -23.10 2.74 -6.28
CA VAL A 334 -21.69 2.79 -6.69
C VAL A 334 -21.43 3.94 -7.65
N LEU A 335 -22.31 4.15 -8.64
CA LEU A 335 -22.21 5.30 -9.56
C LEU A 335 -22.32 6.63 -8.82
N GLY A 336 -23.28 6.74 -7.90
CA GLY A 336 -23.45 7.94 -7.08
C GLY A 336 -22.21 8.23 -6.23
N HIS A 337 -21.56 7.20 -5.67
CA HIS A 337 -20.29 7.35 -4.94
C HIS A 337 -19.17 7.84 -5.87
N ALA A 338 -19.00 7.24 -7.03
CA ALA A 338 -17.97 7.64 -7.98
C ALA A 338 -18.16 9.09 -8.46
N LEU A 339 -19.40 9.47 -8.81
CA LEU A 339 -19.76 10.84 -9.20
C LEU A 339 -19.48 11.86 -8.10
N MET A 340 -19.81 11.54 -6.85
CA MET A 340 -19.47 12.37 -5.69
C MET A 340 -17.95 12.57 -5.56
N SER A 341 -17.17 11.51 -5.76
CA SER A 341 -15.71 11.52 -5.64
C SER A 341 -15.02 12.35 -6.74
N VAL A 342 -15.71 12.62 -7.84
CA VAL A 342 -15.25 13.54 -8.91
C VAL A 342 -15.96 14.89 -8.90
N SER A 343 -16.67 15.22 -7.80
CA SER A 343 -17.40 16.48 -7.58
C SER A 343 -18.57 16.74 -8.54
N ARG A 344 -19.13 15.69 -9.17
CA ARG A 344 -20.38 15.78 -9.99
C ARG A 344 -21.61 15.61 -9.08
N HIS A 345 -21.82 16.56 -8.17
CA HIS A 345 -22.74 16.42 -7.02
C HIS A 345 -24.20 16.26 -7.40
N GLU A 346 -24.70 16.98 -8.41
CA GLU A 346 -26.11 16.88 -8.80
C GLU A 346 -26.43 15.52 -9.43
N GLU A 347 -25.55 15.02 -10.26
CA GLU A 347 -25.68 13.68 -10.83
C GLU A 347 -25.54 12.60 -9.76
N ALA A 348 -24.60 12.77 -8.82
CA ALA A 348 -24.45 11.88 -7.68
C ALA A 348 -25.74 11.80 -6.85
N LYS A 349 -26.36 12.97 -6.56
CA LYS A 349 -27.62 13.06 -5.81
C LYS A 349 -28.74 12.27 -6.50
N ALA A 350 -28.88 12.42 -7.81
CA ALA A 350 -29.89 11.70 -8.58
C ALA A 350 -29.70 10.16 -8.46
N GLN A 351 -28.48 9.68 -8.63
CA GLN A 351 -28.17 8.25 -8.53
C GLN A 351 -28.38 7.70 -7.11
N LEU A 352 -27.93 8.44 -6.10
CA LEU A 352 -28.07 8.03 -4.69
C LEU A 352 -29.55 8.01 -4.24
N LEU A 353 -30.39 8.89 -4.75
CA LEU A 353 -31.83 8.87 -4.47
C LEU A 353 -32.52 7.64 -5.08
N LEU A 354 -32.09 7.20 -6.28
CA LEU A 354 -32.56 5.93 -6.86
C LEU A 354 -32.14 4.75 -5.97
N ALA A 355 -30.89 4.74 -5.53
CA ALA A 355 -30.40 3.70 -4.62
C ALA A 355 -31.12 3.68 -3.27
N ALA A 356 -31.50 4.85 -2.74
CA ALA A 356 -32.20 4.99 -1.46
C ALA A 356 -33.66 4.48 -1.50
N ALA A 357 -34.23 4.28 -2.68
CA ALA A 357 -35.57 3.70 -2.84
C ALA A 357 -35.62 2.20 -2.48
N ALA A 358 -34.48 1.49 -2.49
CA ALA A 358 -34.41 0.09 -2.16
C ALA A 358 -33.97 -0.15 -0.70
N PRO A 359 -34.74 -0.88 0.12
CA PRO A 359 -34.47 -1.02 1.57
C PRO A 359 -33.05 -1.53 1.92
N ASN A 360 -32.50 -2.44 1.11
CA ASN A 360 -31.19 -3.05 1.34
C ASN A 360 -30.00 -2.10 1.05
N ARG A 361 -30.22 -0.96 0.41
CA ARG A 361 -29.19 0.05 0.10
C ARG A 361 -29.51 1.42 0.68
N ALA A 362 -30.71 1.65 1.15
CA ALA A 362 -31.19 2.94 1.61
C ALA A 362 -30.27 3.58 2.67
N ALA A 363 -29.86 2.83 3.70
CA ALA A 363 -29.00 3.37 4.76
C ALA A 363 -27.65 3.86 4.22
N THR A 364 -27.01 3.09 3.32
CA THR A 364 -25.73 3.47 2.70
C THR A 364 -25.91 4.67 1.76
N ALA A 365 -26.96 4.67 0.94
CA ALA A 365 -27.26 5.78 0.03
C ALA A 365 -27.53 7.08 0.79
N TYR A 366 -28.33 7.02 1.86
CA TYR A 366 -28.58 8.17 2.72
C TYR A 366 -27.31 8.66 3.44
N ALA A 367 -26.42 7.75 3.87
CA ALA A 367 -25.15 8.17 4.46
C ALA A 367 -24.25 8.91 3.46
N ARG A 368 -24.25 8.50 2.18
CA ARG A 368 -23.52 9.21 1.11
C ARG A 368 -24.14 10.56 0.76
N LEU A 369 -25.48 10.64 0.73
CA LEU A 369 -26.18 11.90 0.57
C LEU A 369 -25.88 12.86 1.73
N ALA A 370 -25.84 12.36 2.96
CA ALA A 370 -25.46 13.14 4.13
C ALA A 370 -24.00 13.61 4.03
N GLN A 371 -23.07 12.74 3.62
CA GLN A 371 -21.67 13.10 3.36
C GLN A 371 -21.56 14.22 2.34
N MET A 372 -22.26 14.09 1.21
CA MET A 372 -22.23 15.08 0.13
C MET A 372 -22.78 16.43 0.56
N ALA A 373 -23.91 16.45 1.28
CA ALA A 373 -24.48 17.67 1.83
C ALA A 373 -23.52 18.33 2.84
N TRP A 374 -22.88 17.55 3.72
CA TRP A 374 -21.87 18.04 4.66
C TRP A 374 -20.64 18.63 3.92
N VAL A 375 -20.15 17.96 2.88
CA VAL A 375 -19.04 18.47 2.03
C VAL A 375 -19.41 19.83 1.42
N ARG A 376 -20.64 20.02 0.99
CA ARG A 376 -21.16 21.28 0.42
C ARG A 376 -21.47 22.36 1.47
N GLY A 377 -21.31 22.09 2.76
CA GLY A 377 -21.60 23.03 3.84
C GLY A 377 -23.07 23.07 4.30
N ASP A 378 -23.95 22.24 3.74
CA ASP A 378 -25.33 22.12 4.16
C ASP A 378 -25.52 21.12 5.29
N ASP A 379 -25.26 21.58 6.51
CA ASP A 379 -25.36 20.74 7.71
C ASP A 379 -26.82 20.32 8.00
N ALA A 380 -27.80 21.15 7.65
CA ALA A 380 -29.21 20.83 7.84
C ALA A 380 -29.66 19.68 6.91
N GLU A 381 -29.31 19.76 5.62
CA GLU A 381 -29.58 18.67 4.67
C GLU A 381 -28.81 17.41 5.04
N SER A 382 -27.55 17.55 5.47
CA SER A 382 -26.73 16.43 5.94
C SER A 382 -27.38 15.71 7.12
N LEU A 383 -27.83 16.44 8.15
CA LEU A 383 -28.50 15.87 9.30
C LEU A 383 -29.81 15.17 8.91
N ARG A 384 -30.58 15.74 8.01
CA ARG A 384 -31.82 15.15 7.49
C ARG A 384 -31.56 13.79 6.83
N TYR A 385 -30.59 13.71 5.92
CA TYR A 385 -30.24 12.45 5.28
C TYR A 385 -29.62 11.43 6.25
N ALA A 386 -28.76 11.87 7.16
CA ALA A 386 -28.18 11.01 8.16
C ALA A 386 -29.26 10.38 9.08
N THR A 387 -30.26 11.19 9.49
CA THR A 387 -31.41 10.73 10.27
C THR A 387 -32.27 9.73 9.50
N ALA A 388 -32.49 9.97 8.18
CA ALA A 388 -33.19 9.00 7.34
C ALA A 388 -32.42 7.65 7.28
N GLY A 389 -31.10 7.69 7.14
CA GLY A 389 -30.27 6.47 7.16
C GLY A 389 -30.32 5.72 8.50
N ILE A 390 -30.33 6.46 9.63
CA ILE A 390 -30.49 5.87 10.98
C ILE A 390 -31.89 5.25 11.16
N SER A 391 -32.91 5.87 10.57
CA SER A 391 -34.28 5.35 10.62
C SER A 391 -34.44 4.02 9.86
N VAL A 392 -33.67 3.84 8.78
CA VAL A 392 -33.61 2.57 8.03
C VAL A 392 -32.80 1.50 8.79
N ASP A 393 -31.63 1.88 9.28
CA ASP A 393 -30.75 1.00 10.08
C ASP A 393 -30.15 1.79 11.25
N PRO A 394 -30.69 1.61 12.47
CA PRO A 394 -30.19 2.29 13.66
C PRO A 394 -28.73 1.98 14.00
N THR A 395 -28.17 0.90 13.47
CA THR A 395 -26.76 0.49 13.71
C THR A 395 -25.80 0.99 12.64
N HIS A 396 -26.29 1.61 11.57
CA HIS A 396 -25.49 2.05 10.45
C HIS A 396 -24.45 3.11 10.84
N ARG A 397 -23.19 2.69 10.92
CA ARG A 397 -22.06 3.51 11.42
C ARG A 397 -21.90 4.84 10.68
N SER A 398 -21.94 4.79 9.34
CA SER A 398 -21.74 6.00 8.52
C SER A 398 -22.85 7.03 8.72
N SER A 399 -24.11 6.60 8.80
CA SER A 399 -25.22 7.53 9.09
C SER A 399 -25.07 8.20 10.44
N ARG A 400 -24.68 7.46 11.48
CA ARG A 400 -24.40 8.01 12.81
C ARG A 400 -23.24 9.01 12.80
N LEU A 401 -22.16 8.69 12.07
CA LEU A 401 -21.01 9.58 11.92
C LEU A 401 -21.43 10.92 11.30
N TRP A 402 -22.22 10.89 10.22
CA TRP A 402 -22.64 12.11 9.53
C TRP A 402 -23.68 12.90 10.35
N ALA A 403 -24.54 12.24 11.10
CA ALA A 403 -25.44 12.91 12.05
C ALA A 403 -24.66 13.65 13.14
N GLN A 404 -23.63 13.02 13.71
CA GLN A 404 -22.75 13.63 14.69
C GLN A 404 -22.01 14.84 14.11
N ARG A 405 -21.40 14.70 12.92
CA ARG A 405 -20.66 15.79 12.24
C ARG A 405 -21.54 16.97 11.89
N ALA A 406 -22.70 16.71 11.33
CA ALA A 406 -23.67 17.76 10.98
C ALA A 406 -24.27 18.46 12.21
N GLY A 407 -24.34 17.74 13.34
CA GLY A 407 -24.80 18.34 14.61
C GLY A 407 -23.71 19.06 15.42
N THR A 408 -22.45 19.03 14.96
CA THR A 408 -21.35 19.72 15.63
C THR A 408 -21.43 21.22 15.36
N VAL A 409 -21.64 22.01 16.41
CA VAL A 409 -21.63 23.48 16.33
C VAL A 409 -20.18 23.95 16.17
N PRO A 410 -19.83 24.73 15.11
CA PRO A 410 -18.52 25.33 14.98
C PRO A 410 -18.18 26.18 16.21
N PRO A 411 -16.90 26.20 16.67
CA PRO A 411 -16.49 27.11 17.72
C PRO A 411 -16.86 28.54 17.38
N GLN A 412 -17.38 29.28 18.36
CA GLN A 412 -17.67 30.70 18.18
C GLN A 412 -16.36 31.44 17.85
N GLU A 413 -16.37 32.26 16.80
CA GLU A 413 -15.25 33.14 16.49
C GLU A 413 -15.21 34.29 17.51
N LEU A 414 -14.08 34.41 18.21
CA LEU A 414 -13.90 35.35 19.32
C LEU A 414 -13.06 36.59 18.93
N GLY A 415 -12.36 36.54 17.77
CA GLY A 415 -11.51 37.61 17.26
C GLY A 415 -12.10 38.36 16.09
N SER A 416 -11.52 39.53 15.77
CA SER A 416 -11.83 40.24 14.53
C SER A 416 -11.20 39.50 13.32
N ALA A 417 -11.85 39.53 12.16
CA ALA A 417 -11.32 38.90 10.96
C ALA A 417 -9.89 39.42 10.59
N GLU A 418 -9.71 40.73 10.74
CA GLU A 418 -8.41 41.39 10.42
C GLU A 418 -7.23 40.96 11.28
N ASP A 419 -7.49 40.43 12.48
CA ASP A 419 -6.44 39.92 13.40
C ASP A 419 -6.18 38.42 13.25
N GLN A 420 -7.08 37.69 12.55
CA GLN A 420 -7.01 36.24 12.42
C GLN A 420 -6.18 35.78 11.23
N LEU A 421 -5.64 34.55 11.36
CA LEU A 421 -5.20 33.72 10.26
C LEU A 421 -6.25 32.65 9.96
N ALA A 422 -6.49 32.37 8.69
CA ALA A 422 -7.26 31.20 8.29
C ALA A 422 -6.35 29.96 8.31
N HIS A 423 -6.88 28.80 8.73
CA HIS A 423 -6.12 27.56 8.79
C HIS A 423 -6.91 26.40 8.17
N VAL A 424 -6.39 25.87 7.05
CA VAL A 424 -6.88 24.67 6.40
C VAL A 424 -6.24 23.44 7.03
N ALA A 425 -7.04 22.60 7.67
CA ALA A 425 -6.57 21.36 8.32
C ALA A 425 -7.70 20.32 8.42
N PHE A 426 -7.34 19.11 8.86
CA PHE A 426 -8.32 18.17 9.39
C PHE A 426 -8.67 18.57 10.82
N TYR A 427 -9.92 18.83 11.06
CA TYR A 427 -10.45 19.02 12.40
C TYR A 427 -11.19 17.74 12.78
N MET A 428 -10.54 16.90 13.58
CA MET A 428 -11.06 15.61 13.95
C MET A 428 -12.07 15.75 15.09
N ASP A 429 -13.15 14.98 14.97
CA ASP A 429 -14.10 14.78 16.06
C ASP A 429 -13.41 14.05 17.24
N ARG A 430 -14.14 13.88 18.36
CA ARG A 430 -13.62 13.30 19.61
C ARG A 430 -12.90 11.96 19.42
N GLN A 431 -13.36 11.10 18.51
CA GLN A 431 -12.75 9.81 18.18
C GLN A 431 -12.08 9.88 16.82
N GLY A 432 -10.86 10.35 16.76
CA GLY A 432 -10.08 10.45 15.54
C GLY A 432 -8.65 10.02 15.74
N ASN A 433 -7.90 9.87 14.64
CA ASN A 433 -6.48 9.57 14.73
C ASN A 433 -5.76 10.59 15.62
N ALA A 434 -5.12 10.11 16.67
CA ALA A 434 -4.45 10.97 17.68
C ALA A 434 -3.46 11.95 17.06
N GLY A 435 -2.73 11.55 15.99
CA GLY A 435 -1.83 12.44 15.27
C GLY A 435 -2.55 13.58 14.57
N ASP A 436 -3.67 13.27 13.92
CA ASP A 436 -4.44 14.28 13.17
C ASP A 436 -5.20 15.23 14.13
N LYS A 437 -5.54 14.78 15.34
CA LYS A 437 -6.10 15.64 16.40
C LYS A 437 -5.11 16.66 16.91
N LEU A 438 -3.86 16.24 17.14
CA LEU A 438 -2.80 17.09 17.70
C LEU A 438 -2.30 18.14 16.72
N LEU A 439 -2.29 17.81 15.43
CA LEU A 439 -1.65 18.61 14.39
C LEU A 439 -2.20 20.03 14.25
N PRO A 440 -3.51 20.31 14.18
CA PRO A 440 -4.00 21.68 13.99
C PRO A 440 -3.53 22.63 15.09
N GLU A 441 -3.56 22.21 16.34
CA GLU A 441 -3.07 23.00 17.46
C GLU A 441 -1.56 23.21 17.35
N THR A 442 -0.79 22.15 17.09
CA THR A 442 0.67 22.23 17.05
C THR A 442 1.18 23.09 15.88
N VAL A 443 0.46 23.09 14.73
CA VAL A 443 0.71 24.03 13.63
C VAL A 443 0.51 25.47 14.10
N ARG A 444 -0.60 25.74 14.79
CA ARG A 444 -0.92 27.09 15.30
C ARG A 444 0.13 27.57 16.29
N LEU A 445 0.66 26.69 17.15
CA LEU A 445 1.77 27.02 18.04
C LEU A 445 3.03 27.48 17.28
N GLY A 446 3.26 27.02 16.05
CA GLY A 446 4.34 27.52 15.19
C GLY A 446 4.20 28.99 14.77
N PHE A 447 3.00 29.58 14.93
CA PHE A 447 2.70 30.98 14.64
C PHE A 447 2.43 31.84 15.89
N GLY A 448 2.50 31.26 17.06
CA GLY A 448 2.30 31.94 18.35
C GLY A 448 1.53 31.12 19.36
N SER A 449 1.51 31.54 20.61
CA SER A 449 0.94 30.76 21.73
C SER A 449 -0.59 30.70 21.76
N ASP A 450 -1.30 31.63 21.11
CA ASP A 450 -2.76 31.62 21.05
C ASP A 450 -3.23 30.77 19.88
N THR A 451 -3.70 29.56 20.17
CA THR A 451 -4.23 28.58 19.20
C THR A 451 -5.75 28.64 19.07
N THR A 452 -6.42 29.54 19.80
CA THR A 452 -7.88 29.64 19.88
C THR A 452 -8.52 30.34 18.69
N SER A 453 -9.86 30.33 18.68
CA SER A 453 -10.67 31.06 17.67
C SER A 453 -10.54 32.60 17.77
N ARG A 454 -9.81 33.14 18.73
CA ARG A 454 -9.44 34.58 18.76
C ARG A 454 -8.45 34.93 17.64
N ARG A 455 -7.47 34.04 17.42
CA ARG A 455 -6.41 34.24 16.40
C ARG A 455 -6.62 33.43 15.13
N TRP A 456 -7.53 32.46 15.13
CA TRP A 456 -7.65 31.48 14.08
C TRP A 456 -9.07 31.28 13.59
N HIS A 457 -9.27 31.39 12.27
CA HIS A 457 -10.43 30.92 11.56
C HIS A 457 -10.17 29.52 11.01
N SER A 458 -10.96 28.52 11.41
CA SER A 458 -10.80 27.13 11.00
C SER A 458 -11.50 26.86 9.68
N VAL A 459 -10.75 26.38 8.68
CA VAL A 459 -11.27 25.93 7.38
C VAL A 459 -11.07 24.43 7.28
N HIS A 460 -12.17 23.66 7.27
CA HIS A 460 -12.06 22.20 7.20
C HIS A 460 -11.65 21.75 5.80
N ALA A 461 -10.54 21.01 5.66
CA ALA A 461 -9.97 20.61 4.38
C ALA A 461 -10.96 19.87 3.46
N HIS A 462 -11.85 19.05 4.02
CA HIS A 462 -12.79 18.25 3.24
C HIS A 462 -14.04 19.01 2.78
N ARG A 463 -14.35 20.16 3.39
CA ARG A 463 -15.46 20.98 2.92
C ARG A 463 -15.10 21.67 1.60
N LEU A 464 -16.09 21.83 0.73
CA LEU A 464 -15.92 22.60 -0.50
C LEU A 464 -15.54 24.03 -0.12
N PHE A 465 -14.43 24.48 -0.67
CA PHE A 465 -13.99 25.87 -0.55
C PHE A 465 -14.74 26.70 -1.60
N ASP A 466 -15.93 27.15 -1.21
CA ASP A 466 -16.87 27.95 -2.03
C ASP A 466 -16.56 29.44 -1.97
N GLU A 467 -17.37 30.26 -2.68
CA GLU A 467 -17.25 31.72 -2.71
C GLU A 467 -17.31 32.30 -1.29
N ALA A 468 -18.25 31.85 -0.46
CA ALA A 468 -18.38 32.35 0.91
C ALA A 468 -17.15 32.01 1.78
N ALA A 469 -16.53 30.87 1.55
CA ALA A 469 -15.26 30.50 2.22
C ALA A 469 -14.10 31.37 1.70
N LEU A 470 -14.06 31.67 0.40
CA LEU A 470 -13.10 32.58 -0.21
C LEU A 470 -13.20 34.00 0.38
N GLU A 471 -14.40 34.56 0.46
CA GLU A 471 -14.63 35.87 1.08
C GLU A 471 -14.15 35.90 2.54
N ARG A 472 -14.52 34.86 3.31
CA ARG A 472 -14.05 34.74 4.72
C ARG A 472 -12.56 34.71 4.82
N VAL A 473 -11.86 33.94 3.96
CA VAL A 473 -10.40 33.85 3.98
C VAL A 473 -9.74 35.16 3.57
N ASN A 474 -10.26 35.84 2.53
CA ASN A 474 -9.68 37.10 2.06
C ASN A 474 -9.88 38.26 3.06
N ALA A 475 -10.83 38.15 3.99
CA ALA A 475 -10.97 39.08 5.10
C ALA A 475 -9.95 38.90 6.23
N ARG A 476 -9.06 37.90 6.15
CA ARG A 476 -8.01 37.58 7.17
C ARG A 476 -6.63 38.06 6.73
N ARG A 477 -5.66 37.97 7.66
CA ARG A 477 -4.27 38.37 7.41
C ARG A 477 -3.49 37.40 6.52
N GLY A 478 -3.93 36.17 6.38
CA GLY A 478 -3.27 35.13 5.60
C GLY A 478 -3.92 33.77 5.77
N LEU A 479 -3.53 32.83 4.92
CA LEU A 479 -4.01 31.47 4.91
C LEU A 479 -2.86 30.50 5.19
N VAL A 480 -2.98 29.71 6.26
CA VAL A 480 -2.10 28.59 6.57
C VAL A 480 -2.76 27.30 6.09
N ILE A 481 -2.06 26.53 5.28
CA ILE A 481 -2.44 25.18 4.89
C ILE A 481 -1.46 24.25 5.58
N GLY A 482 -1.87 23.55 6.63
CA GLY A 482 -0.88 22.93 7.46
C GLY A 482 -1.29 21.76 8.31
N GLY A 483 -0.25 20.97 8.55
CA GLY A 483 -0.32 19.78 9.37
C GLY A 483 -0.75 18.54 8.62
N GLY A 484 -0.01 17.47 8.80
CA GLY A 484 -0.39 16.15 8.33
C GLY A 484 -0.10 15.86 6.86
N GLY A 485 -0.74 14.81 6.41
CA GLY A 485 -0.55 14.31 5.05
C GLY A 485 -1.63 14.82 4.10
N LEU A 486 -1.77 16.13 3.95
CA LEU A 486 -2.81 16.70 3.10
C LEU A 486 -2.65 16.30 1.61
N PHE A 487 -1.43 16.05 1.14
CA PHE A 487 -1.19 15.55 -0.21
C PHE A 487 -1.39 14.04 -0.27
N ILE A 488 -2.66 13.62 -0.11
CA ILE A 488 -3.13 12.24 -0.23
C ILE A 488 -4.47 12.25 -0.99
N PRO A 489 -4.64 11.40 -2.01
CA PRO A 489 -5.77 11.53 -2.95
C PRO A 489 -7.06 10.82 -2.52
N ASP A 490 -7.02 9.88 -1.59
CA ASP A 490 -8.06 8.84 -1.41
C ASP A 490 -8.86 8.88 -0.10
N THR A 491 -8.50 9.72 0.87
CA THR A 491 -9.21 9.76 2.17
C THR A 491 -10.58 10.44 2.07
N MET A 492 -10.67 11.55 1.34
CA MET A 492 -11.91 12.21 0.96
C MET A 492 -11.75 12.72 -0.48
N PRO A 493 -11.92 11.82 -1.47
CA PRO A 493 -11.67 12.16 -2.85
C PRO A 493 -12.60 13.27 -3.34
N ASN A 494 -12.04 14.17 -4.15
CA ASN A 494 -12.77 15.26 -4.76
C ASN A 494 -12.26 15.54 -6.18
N GLY A 495 -13.12 16.12 -7.02
CA GLY A 495 -12.83 16.44 -8.41
C GLY A 495 -12.09 17.77 -8.59
N ASN A 496 -12.02 18.59 -7.56
CA ASN A 496 -11.48 19.96 -7.63
C ASN A 496 -9.95 19.98 -7.59
N SER A 497 -9.35 19.50 -6.49
CA SER A 497 -7.90 19.50 -6.31
C SER A 497 -7.27 18.12 -6.52
N ALA A 498 -8.03 17.05 -6.35
CA ALA A 498 -7.59 15.65 -6.29
C ALA A 498 -6.65 15.33 -5.10
N TRP A 499 -6.64 16.17 -4.04
CA TRP A 499 -6.01 15.94 -2.75
C TRP A 499 -6.95 16.39 -1.62
N GLN A 500 -6.51 16.42 -0.36
CA GLN A 500 -7.45 16.54 0.75
C GLN A 500 -8.22 17.88 0.82
N TRP A 501 -7.60 18.99 0.47
CA TRP A 501 -8.32 20.27 0.46
C TRP A 501 -9.20 20.39 -0.79
N ASN A 502 -10.51 20.40 -0.58
CA ASN A 502 -11.51 20.46 -1.64
C ASN A 502 -11.67 21.89 -2.18
N VAL A 503 -10.66 22.37 -2.93
CA VAL A 503 -10.58 23.73 -3.46
C VAL A 503 -10.63 23.75 -4.99
N PRO A 504 -11.62 24.42 -5.61
CA PRO A 504 -11.63 24.72 -7.04
C PRO A 504 -10.47 25.66 -7.43
N ASP A 505 -9.91 25.49 -8.63
CA ASP A 505 -8.81 26.33 -9.12
C ASP A 505 -9.17 27.81 -9.19
N GLU A 506 -10.41 28.14 -9.55
CA GLU A 506 -10.91 29.50 -9.59
C GLU A 506 -10.87 30.16 -8.22
N HIS A 507 -11.31 29.47 -7.17
CA HIS A 507 -11.25 29.97 -5.81
C HIS A 507 -9.82 30.03 -5.28
N LEU A 508 -8.98 29.05 -5.62
CA LEU A 508 -7.55 29.11 -5.27
C LEU A 508 -6.86 30.31 -5.91
N ARG A 509 -7.20 30.66 -7.17
CA ARG A 509 -6.70 31.90 -7.81
C ARG A 509 -7.24 33.17 -7.17
N GLY A 510 -8.48 33.15 -6.68
CA GLY A 510 -9.16 34.27 -6.02
C GLY A 510 -8.66 34.58 -4.61
N ILE A 511 -7.77 33.76 -4.02
CA ILE A 511 -7.20 34.07 -2.70
C ILE A 511 -6.20 35.23 -2.84
N ASP A 512 -6.48 36.36 -2.19
CA ASP A 512 -5.68 37.59 -2.27
C ASP A 512 -4.71 37.76 -1.09
N VAL A 513 -4.88 36.98 -0.04
CA VAL A 513 -4.00 36.99 1.13
C VAL A 513 -2.80 36.02 0.97
N PRO A 514 -1.69 36.23 1.69
CA PRO A 514 -0.55 35.33 1.63
C PRO A 514 -0.91 33.88 1.98
N ILE A 515 -0.56 32.92 1.10
CA ILE A 515 -0.75 31.49 1.32
C ILE A 515 0.55 30.89 1.86
N MET A 516 0.46 30.21 2.99
CA MET A 516 1.58 29.56 3.68
C MET A 516 1.29 28.07 3.83
N VAL A 517 1.93 27.24 3.02
CA VAL A 517 1.89 25.78 3.19
C VAL A 517 2.93 25.39 4.25
N TYR A 518 2.47 24.83 5.37
CA TYR A 518 3.30 24.60 6.55
C TYR A 518 3.31 23.13 6.99
N ALA A 519 4.45 22.48 6.84
CA ALA A 519 4.72 21.11 7.27
C ALA A 519 3.76 20.05 6.66
N VAL A 520 3.32 20.24 5.42
CA VAL A 520 2.47 19.28 4.71
C VAL A 520 3.32 18.10 4.21
N GLY A 521 2.77 16.89 4.26
CA GLY A 521 3.42 15.68 3.77
C GLY A 521 2.75 15.11 2.52
N PHE A 522 3.55 14.56 1.62
CA PHE A 522 3.09 13.71 0.53
C PHE A 522 2.94 12.28 1.04
N ASN A 523 1.75 11.70 0.96
CA ASN A 523 1.40 10.44 1.61
C ASN A 523 0.82 9.38 0.67
N ALA A 524 0.83 9.56 -0.65
CA ALA A 524 0.47 8.49 -1.56
C ALA A 524 1.47 7.34 -1.47
N PHE A 525 0.97 6.10 -1.49
CA PHE A 525 1.82 4.92 -1.63
C PHE A 525 2.36 4.83 -3.06
N ASP A 526 3.57 4.33 -3.23
CA ASP A 526 4.09 4.05 -4.56
C ASP A 526 3.23 2.96 -5.22
N GLY A 527 2.90 3.17 -6.50
CA GLY A 527 1.97 2.30 -7.20
C GLY A 527 0.49 2.51 -6.89
N GLN A 528 0.16 3.43 -5.97
CA GLN A 528 -1.23 3.82 -5.74
C GLN A 528 -1.75 4.60 -6.96
N SER A 529 -2.89 4.16 -7.51
CA SER A 529 -3.58 4.89 -8.56
C SER A 529 -4.31 6.11 -7.99
N TYR A 530 -4.31 7.21 -8.75
CA TYR A 530 -5.07 8.43 -8.47
C TYR A 530 -5.07 9.34 -9.69
N ARG A 531 -5.91 10.37 -9.68
CA ARG A 531 -6.00 11.38 -10.75
C ARG A 531 -4.75 12.26 -10.80
N ALA A 532 -3.62 11.68 -11.18
CA ALA A 532 -2.29 12.29 -11.11
C ALA A 532 -2.18 13.59 -11.93
N GLY A 533 -2.85 13.68 -13.09
CA GLY A 533 -2.91 14.89 -13.92
C GLY A 533 -3.54 16.05 -13.15
N ARG A 534 -4.76 15.83 -12.63
CA ARG A 534 -5.50 16.86 -11.87
C ARG A 534 -4.78 17.29 -10.59
N PHE A 535 -4.23 16.29 -9.85
CA PHE A 535 -3.43 16.56 -8.67
C PHE A 535 -2.23 17.46 -8.99
N ARG A 536 -1.48 17.16 -10.06
CA ARG A 536 -0.31 17.94 -10.50
C ARG A 536 -0.67 19.38 -10.86
N GLU A 537 -1.76 19.59 -11.58
CA GLU A 537 -2.24 20.92 -11.97
C GLU A 537 -2.59 21.77 -10.75
N SER A 538 -3.39 21.22 -9.83
CA SER A 538 -3.77 21.89 -8.59
C SER A 538 -2.55 22.19 -7.70
N LEU A 539 -1.63 21.21 -7.57
CA LEU A 539 -0.40 21.37 -6.80
C LEU A 539 0.49 22.48 -7.39
N ARG A 540 0.66 22.51 -8.71
CA ARG A 540 1.43 23.56 -9.40
C ARG A 540 0.84 24.95 -9.11
N LEU A 541 -0.48 25.13 -9.27
CA LEU A 541 -1.14 26.39 -8.98
C LEU A 541 -0.95 26.79 -7.52
N LEU A 542 -1.05 25.84 -6.58
CA LEU A 542 -0.81 26.13 -5.16
C LEU A 542 0.62 26.61 -4.91
N VAL A 543 1.63 25.96 -5.48
CA VAL A 543 3.03 26.35 -5.33
C VAL A 543 3.29 27.72 -5.95
N GLU A 544 2.74 28.00 -7.14
CA GLU A 544 2.86 29.30 -7.80
C GLU A 544 2.33 30.44 -6.91
N LYS A 545 1.17 30.26 -6.28
CA LYS A 545 0.52 31.25 -5.43
C LYS A 545 1.08 31.36 -4.02
N SER A 546 1.75 30.31 -3.52
CA SER A 546 2.24 30.31 -2.13
C SER A 546 3.37 31.30 -1.92
N ALA A 547 3.26 32.10 -0.86
CA ALA A 547 4.32 32.96 -0.34
C ALA A 547 5.36 32.13 0.45
N PHE A 548 4.93 31.01 1.07
CA PHE A 548 5.77 30.04 1.74
C PHE A 548 5.27 28.63 1.42
N PHE A 549 6.18 27.69 1.05
CA PHE A 549 5.82 26.31 0.73
C PHE A 549 6.76 25.32 1.43
N GLY A 550 6.40 24.96 2.66
CA GLY A 550 7.19 24.10 3.53
C GLY A 550 6.62 22.68 3.65
N LEU A 551 7.41 21.67 3.31
CA LEU A 551 7.08 20.27 3.42
C LEU A 551 7.83 19.60 4.57
N ARG A 552 7.16 18.62 5.22
CA ARG A 552 7.60 18.07 6.51
C ARG A 552 8.80 17.12 6.46
N ASN A 553 9.22 16.64 5.27
CA ASN A 553 10.39 15.78 5.09
C ASN A 553 10.95 15.89 3.67
N HIS A 554 12.24 15.56 3.52
CA HIS A 554 12.94 15.63 2.23
C HIS A 554 12.37 14.64 1.18
N GLY A 555 11.84 13.50 1.60
CA GLY A 555 11.17 12.58 0.68
C GLY A 555 9.91 13.18 0.05
N SER A 556 9.10 13.92 0.81
CA SER A 556 7.97 14.70 0.27
C SER A 556 8.44 15.81 -0.68
N ILE A 557 9.53 16.49 -0.36
CA ILE A 557 10.13 17.51 -1.24
C ILE A 557 10.53 16.89 -2.58
N ALA A 558 11.23 15.76 -2.57
CA ALA A 558 11.64 15.09 -3.79
C ALA A 558 10.45 14.66 -4.66
N LYS A 559 9.41 14.06 -4.04
CA LYS A 559 8.19 13.65 -4.75
C LYS A 559 7.42 14.84 -5.34
N VAL A 560 7.30 15.95 -4.61
CA VAL A 560 6.61 17.15 -5.08
C VAL A 560 7.42 17.84 -6.18
N ARG A 561 8.72 18.03 -6.04
CA ARG A 561 9.58 18.61 -7.08
C ARG A 561 9.52 17.81 -8.38
N ALA A 562 9.49 16.48 -8.31
CA ALA A 562 9.36 15.62 -9.50
C ALA A 562 8.03 15.85 -10.29
N MET A 563 7.03 16.48 -9.69
CA MET A 563 5.75 16.82 -10.33
C MET A 563 5.69 18.27 -10.82
N LEU A 564 6.67 19.09 -10.48
CA LEU A 564 6.71 20.53 -10.77
C LEU A 564 7.76 20.86 -11.85
N PRO A 565 7.55 21.93 -12.63
CA PRO A 565 8.60 22.46 -13.48
C PRO A 565 9.76 23.05 -12.63
N ASP A 566 10.98 22.98 -13.16
CA ASP A 566 12.22 23.30 -12.44
C ASP A 566 12.23 24.67 -11.79
N HIS A 567 11.65 25.70 -12.44
CA HIS A 567 11.61 27.07 -11.91
C HIS A 567 10.80 27.23 -10.61
N LEU A 568 10.02 26.22 -10.21
CA LEU A 568 9.27 26.21 -8.95
C LEU A 568 9.97 25.41 -7.85
N HIS A 569 11.06 24.69 -8.15
CA HIS A 569 11.72 23.83 -7.20
C HIS A 569 12.24 24.60 -5.98
N ASP A 570 12.77 25.82 -6.15
CA ASP A 570 13.32 26.64 -5.08
C ASP A 570 12.26 27.16 -4.10
N LYS A 571 10.99 27.21 -4.51
CA LYS A 571 9.87 27.55 -3.60
C LYS A 571 9.61 26.44 -2.58
N VAL A 572 9.92 25.17 -2.94
CA VAL A 572 9.66 24.01 -2.10
C VAL A 572 10.81 23.80 -1.12
N ARG A 573 10.56 24.04 0.16
CA ARG A 573 11.56 23.99 1.23
C ARG A 573 11.20 23.00 2.33
N PHE A 574 12.17 22.69 3.18
CA PHE A 574 11.95 21.85 4.36
C PHE A 574 11.36 22.67 5.50
N GLN A 575 10.24 22.20 6.06
CA GLN A 575 9.62 22.66 7.29
C GLN A 575 9.30 21.42 8.14
N PRO A 576 10.06 21.13 9.18
CA PRO A 576 9.81 19.97 10.04
C PRO A 576 8.38 19.92 10.56
N CYS A 577 7.85 18.71 10.74
CA CYS A 577 6.55 18.55 11.38
C CYS A 577 6.57 19.19 12.78
N PRO A 578 5.67 20.13 13.10
CA PRO A 578 5.73 20.84 14.38
C PRO A 578 5.60 19.90 15.60
N THR A 579 5.00 18.70 15.41
CA THR A 579 4.93 17.70 16.48
C THR A 579 6.31 17.17 16.88
N THR A 580 7.35 17.30 16.02
CA THR A 580 8.72 16.86 16.32
C THR A 580 9.52 17.82 17.20
N VAL A 581 9.00 19.02 17.40
CA VAL A 581 9.60 20.09 18.23
C VAL A 581 8.63 20.62 19.28
N SER A 582 7.73 19.76 19.76
CA SER A 582 6.68 20.12 20.74
C SER A 582 7.27 20.74 22.01
N ARG A 583 8.40 20.26 22.49
CA ARG A 583 9.10 20.78 23.69
C ARG A 583 9.47 22.26 23.56
N GLN A 584 9.78 22.72 22.35
CA GLN A 584 10.13 24.10 22.06
C GLN A 584 8.89 24.97 21.79
N LEU A 585 7.83 24.38 21.24
CA LEU A 585 6.60 25.10 20.88
C LEU A 585 5.62 25.29 22.03
N VAL A 586 5.50 24.28 22.93
CA VAL A 586 4.57 24.35 24.05
C VAL A 586 5.14 25.22 25.14
N ALA A 587 4.51 26.36 25.40
CA ALA A 587 4.96 27.31 26.43
C ALA A 587 4.97 26.65 27.81
N GLY A 588 6.09 26.82 28.53
CA GLY A 588 6.24 26.26 29.88
C GLY A 588 6.43 24.76 29.94
N TRP A 589 6.74 24.09 28.79
CA TRP A 589 7.01 22.66 28.79
C TRP A 589 8.08 22.28 29.80
N GLN A 590 7.80 21.22 30.56
CA GLN A 590 8.76 20.62 31.49
C GLN A 590 8.83 19.11 31.21
N ASP A 591 10.04 18.60 31.08
CA ASP A 591 10.26 17.17 30.96
C ASP A 591 9.86 16.47 32.28
N PRO A 592 9.26 15.28 32.21
CA PRO A 592 8.86 14.56 33.41
C PRO A 592 10.09 14.20 34.25
N ALA A 593 9.98 14.41 35.57
CA ALA A 593 11.07 14.08 36.51
C ALA A 593 11.41 12.57 36.52
N LYS A 594 10.45 11.73 36.18
CA LYS A 594 10.60 10.26 36.07
C LYS A 594 9.72 9.75 34.94
N ARG A 595 10.24 8.82 34.15
CA ARG A 595 9.48 8.07 33.16
C ARG A 595 8.97 6.76 33.72
N ASP A 596 7.82 6.34 33.25
CA ASP A 596 7.23 5.05 33.59
C ASP A 596 8.07 3.94 32.90
N ASP A 597 8.25 2.80 33.58
CA ASP A 597 9.02 1.68 33.03
C ASP A 597 8.18 0.89 32.01
N THR A 598 7.80 1.57 30.95
CA THR A 598 6.93 1.05 29.90
C THR A 598 7.47 1.27 28.51
N VAL A 599 7.19 0.32 27.62
CA VAL A 599 7.35 0.42 26.17
C VAL A 599 5.98 0.40 25.51
N LEU A 600 5.69 1.40 24.68
CA LEU A 600 4.43 1.44 23.93
C LEU A 600 4.63 0.89 22.52
N LEU A 601 3.74 -0.01 22.09
CA LEU A 601 3.69 -0.60 20.77
C LEU A 601 2.46 -0.09 20.00
N ASN A 602 2.67 0.51 18.82
CA ASN A 602 1.62 0.89 17.88
C ASN A 602 1.78 0.13 16.56
N ALA A 603 0.69 -0.43 16.05
CA ALA A 603 0.64 -1.00 14.70
C ALA A 603 -0.55 -0.42 13.91
N ALA A 604 -0.37 -0.19 12.62
CA ALA A 604 -1.37 0.42 11.74
C ALA A 604 -1.96 -0.61 10.77
N TYR A 605 -3.27 -0.63 10.67
CA TYR A 605 -4.01 -1.58 9.82
C TYR A 605 -4.72 -0.95 8.63
N ASP A 606 -4.79 0.37 8.58
CA ASP A 606 -5.25 1.05 7.37
C ASP A 606 -4.42 0.59 6.17
N ARG A 607 -5.08 0.18 5.09
CA ARG A 607 -4.44 -0.34 3.86
C ARG A 607 -3.50 -1.53 4.12
N ALA A 608 -3.92 -2.49 4.93
CA ALA A 608 -3.10 -3.64 5.34
C ALA A 608 -2.45 -4.38 4.16
N GLY A 609 -3.15 -4.55 3.03
CA GLY A 609 -2.59 -5.17 1.81
C GLY A 609 -1.40 -4.40 1.23
N LEU A 610 -1.41 -3.06 1.26
CA LEU A 610 -0.27 -2.24 0.82
C LEU A 610 0.89 -2.28 1.82
N ARG A 611 0.60 -2.39 3.14
CA ARG A 611 1.63 -2.43 4.19
C ARG A 611 2.33 -3.76 4.30
N PHE A 612 1.58 -4.86 4.27
CA PHE A 612 2.09 -6.19 4.60
C PHE A 612 2.20 -7.12 3.38
N GLY A 613 1.39 -6.91 2.33
CA GLY A 613 1.30 -7.87 1.23
C GLY A 613 0.94 -9.26 1.76
N HIS A 614 1.75 -10.27 1.40
CA HIS A 614 1.58 -11.65 1.88
C HIS A 614 2.21 -11.91 3.27
N ASP A 615 2.87 -10.91 3.86
CA ASP A 615 3.75 -11.10 5.03
C ASP A 615 3.09 -10.81 6.39
N TYR A 616 1.76 -10.58 6.44
CA TYR A 616 1.11 -10.25 7.72
C TYR A 616 1.31 -11.31 8.81
N GLY A 617 1.19 -12.58 8.45
CA GLY A 617 1.41 -13.69 9.41
C GLY A 617 2.84 -13.71 9.95
N HIS A 618 3.83 -13.46 9.09
CA HIS A 618 5.23 -13.31 9.49
C HIS A 618 5.42 -12.12 10.43
N PHE A 619 4.92 -10.95 10.04
CA PHE A 619 4.96 -9.74 10.88
C PHE A 619 4.39 -10.01 12.28
N LEU A 620 3.21 -10.64 12.36
CA LEU A 620 2.56 -10.92 13.64
C LEU A 620 3.40 -11.89 14.51
N ALA A 621 3.98 -12.94 13.91
CA ALA A 621 4.82 -13.88 14.62
C ALA A 621 6.12 -13.24 15.14
N GLU A 622 6.73 -12.37 14.35
CA GLU A 622 7.94 -11.65 14.73
C GLU A 622 7.67 -10.60 15.81
N ILE A 623 6.54 -9.87 15.75
CA ILE A 623 6.11 -8.98 16.83
C ILE A 623 5.84 -9.77 18.11
N ALA A 624 5.25 -10.96 18.02
CA ALA A 624 5.04 -11.82 19.19
C ALA A 624 6.38 -12.22 19.86
N LYS A 625 7.43 -12.51 19.06
CA LYS A 625 8.79 -12.76 19.58
C LYS A 625 9.35 -11.50 20.26
N ALA A 626 9.25 -10.34 19.61
CA ALA A 626 9.74 -9.08 20.17
C ALA A 626 9.04 -8.71 21.48
N VAL A 627 7.72 -8.83 21.55
CA VAL A 627 6.95 -8.57 22.77
C VAL A 627 7.38 -9.47 23.92
N ARG A 628 7.62 -10.77 23.67
CA ARG A 628 8.15 -11.68 24.71
C ARG A 628 9.57 -11.29 25.14
N GLY A 629 10.45 -10.96 24.19
CA GLY A 629 11.84 -10.57 24.46
C GLY A 629 11.92 -9.27 25.28
N ILE A 630 11.20 -8.22 24.85
CA ILE A 630 11.17 -6.93 25.54
C ILE A 630 10.44 -7.07 26.88
N GLY A 631 9.32 -7.81 26.91
CA GLY A 631 8.51 -8.06 28.10
C GLY A 631 9.23 -8.78 29.24
N ALA A 632 10.36 -9.40 28.97
CA ALA A 632 11.24 -9.97 29.99
C ALA A 632 12.02 -8.88 30.78
N HIS A 633 12.08 -7.65 30.27
CA HIS A 633 12.87 -6.54 30.82
C HIS A 633 12.01 -5.38 31.32
N THR A 634 10.85 -5.13 30.70
CA THR A 634 9.98 -3.98 31.01
C THR A 634 8.54 -4.28 30.57
N GLU A 635 7.58 -3.51 31.05
CA GLU A 635 6.19 -3.68 30.64
C GLU A 635 5.97 -3.19 29.20
N VAL A 636 5.28 -4.02 28.39
CA VAL A 636 4.86 -3.66 27.03
C VAL A 636 3.36 -3.45 27.00
N GLN A 637 2.92 -2.30 26.48
CA GLN A 637 1.51 -1.95 26.30
C GLN A 637 1.23 -1.57 24.84
N CYS A 638 0.03 -1.85 24.35
CA CYS A 638 -0.41 -1.37 23.04
C CYS A 638 -1.00 0.03 23.15
N VAL A 639 -0.70 0.89 22.17
CA VAL A 639 -1.33 2.21 22.03
C VAL A 639 -2.01 2.33 20.67
N ALA A 640 -3.32 2.62 20.67
CA ALA A 640 -4.14 2.77 19.49
C ALA A 640 -4.32 4.27 19.16
N HIS A 641 -3.76 4.73 18.04
CA HIS A 641 -4.02 6.06 17.48
C HIS A 641 -5.38 6.18 16.81
N SER A 642 -5.89 5.07 16.30
CA SER A 642 -7.23 4.92 15.75
C SER A 642 -7.80 3.57 16.15
N LEU A 643 -9.13 3.42 16.05
CA LEU A 643 -9.82 2.19 16.47
C LEU A 643 -9.26 0.93 15.79
N ASP A 644 -8.85 1.02 14.52
CA ASP A 644 -8.30 -0.12 13.78
C ASP A 644 -6.97 -0.62 14.36
N ASP A 645 -6.24 0.21 15.10
CA ASP A 645 -4.95 -0.15 15.69
C ASP A 645 -5.08 -1.14 16.85
N GLU A 646 -6.27 -1.28 17.44
CA GLU A 646 -6.54 -2.26 18.49
C GLU A 646 -6.38 -3.71 18.00
N ARG A 647 -6.48 -3.91 16.69
CA ARG A 647 -6.40 -5.23 16.06
C ARG A 647 -5.13 -5.99 16.44
N ILE A 648 -3.99 -5.31 16.63
CA ILE A 648 -2.73 -5.98 17.00
C ILE A 648 -2.86 -6.75 18.31
N ALA A 649 -3.51 -6.17 19.32
CA ALA A 649 -3.69 -6.84 20.62
C ALA A 649 -4.63 -8.06 20.50
N PHE A 650 -5.69 -7.95 19.71
CA PHE A 650 -6.59 -9.08 19.44
C PHE A 650 -5.90 -10.21 18.69
N ASP A 651 -5.14 -9.89 17.64
CA ASP A 651 -4.45 -10.90 16.82
C ASP A 651 -3.30 -11.56 17.62
N LEU A 652 -2.52 -10.81 18.41
CA LEU A 652 -1.50 -11.37 19.30
C LEU A 652 -2.12 -12.32 20.37
N ARG A 653 -3.27 -11.96 20.91
CA ARG A 653 -3.97 -12.83 21.86
C ARG A 653 -4.48 -14.11 21.20
N ARG A 654 -5.11 -13.98 20.05
CA ARG A 654 -5.74 -15.11 19.33
C ARG A 654 -4.70 -16.08 18.78
N GLU A 655 -3.65 -15.58 18.11
CA GLU A 655 -2.70 -16.42 17.38
C GLU A 655 -1.48 -16.83 18.23
N HIS A 656 -1.12 -16.02 19.22
CA HIS A 656 0.12 -16.24 20.00
C HIS A 656 -0.09 -16.31 21.52
N GLY A 657 -1.32 -16.18 22.02
CA GLY A 657 -1.65 -16.23 23.45
C GLY A 657 -1.07 -15.07 24.27
N ILE A 658 -0.73 -13.94 23.64
CA ILE A 658 -0.15 -12.76 24.29
C ILE A 658 -1.26 -11.74 24.55
N SER A 659 -1.49 -11.40 25.82
CA SER A 659 -2.40 -10.34 26.21
C SER A 659 -1.62 -9.09 26.59
N LEU A 660 -1.88 -7.97 25.92
CA LEU A 660 -1.28 -6.67 26.21
C LEU A 660 -2.36 -5.68 26.65
N PRO A 661 -2.07 -4.82 27.67
CA PRO A 661 -2.91 -3.67 27.95
C PRO A 661 -3.05 -2.79 26.70
N MET A 662 -4.27 -2.26 26.48
CA MET A 662 -4.59 -1.38 25.34
C MET A 662 -4.93 0.02 25.84
N ILE A 663 -4.23 1.03 25.28
CA ILE A 663 -4.47 2.44 25.55
C ILE A 663 -5.18 3.05 24.34
N PRO A 664 -6.46 3.45 24.45
CA PRO A 664 -7.24 4.04 23.37
C PRO A 664 -6.92 5.54 23.23
N MET A 665 -5.74 5.87 22.70
CA MET A 665 -5.27 7.25 22.57
C MET A 665 -6.18 8.10 21.66
N TYR A 666 -6.94 7.48 20.77
CA TYR A 666 -7.93 8.18 19.94
C TYR A 666 -9.01 8.89 20.77
N ASP A 667 -9.20 8.53 22.05
CA ASP A 667 -10.11 9.21 22.99
C ASP A 667 -9.43 10.33 23.81
N PHE A 668 -8.10 10.44 23.78
CA PHE A 668 -7.35 11.40 24.56
C PHE A 668 -7.44 12.82 23.96
N ASP A 669 -7.36 13.84 24.83
CA ASP A 669 -7.08 15.20 24.39
C ASP A 669 -5.58 15.40 24.07
N ASN A 670 -5.23 16.57 23.56
CA ASN A 670 -3.88 16.86 23.09
C ASN A 670 -2.84 16.84 24.20
N ASP A 671 -3.19 17.29 25.41
CA ASP A 671 -2.26 17.32 26.54
C ASP A 671 -2.04 15.93 27.09
N ALA A 672 -3.09 15.13 27.23
CA ALA A 672 -2.99 13.73 27.63
C ALA A 672 -2.14 12.90 26.64
N ILE A 673 -2.25 13.17 25.32
CA ILE A 673 -1.39 12.53 24.30
C ILE A 673 0.09 12.88 24.54
N ARG A 674 0.41 14.18 24.75
CA ARG A 674 1.78 14.63 25.00
C ARG A 674 2.32 14.04 26.30
N GLU A 675 1.53 14.08 27.38
CA GLU A 675 1.92 13.58 28.69
C GLU A 675 2.20 12.08 28.68
N LEU A 676 1.30 11.26 28.11
CA LEU A 676 1.51 9.82 28.00
C LEU A 676 2.85 9.51 27.31
N TYR A 677 3.12 10.14 26.17
CA TYR A 677 4.35 9.90 25.45
C TYR A 677 5.58 10.44 26.19
N ALA A 678 5.50 11.59 26.83
CA ALA A 678 6.61 12.14 27.61
C ALA A 678 7.01 11.23 28.78
N ARG A 679 6.04 10.56 29.42
CA ARG A 679 6.28 9.64 30.52
C ARG A 679 6.76 8.26 30.10
N THR A 680 6.63 7.89 28.83
CA THR A 680 7.04 6.58 28.28
C THR A 680 8.55 6.52 28.08
N ARG A 681 9.19 5.35 28.33
CA ARG A 681 10.64 5.17 28.09
C ARG A 681 10.99 4.95 26.62
N LEU A 682 10.15 4.24 25.87
CA LEU A 682 10.38 3.93 24.46
C LEU A 682 9.04 3.75 23.74
N VAL A 683 8.94 4.25 22.52
CA VAL A 683 7.79 4.00 21.64
C VAL A 683 8.22 3.25 20.39
N ILE A 684 7.59 2.12 20.13
CA ILE A 684 7.74 1.33 18.89
C ILE A 684 6.51 1.63 18.03
N GLY A 685 6.66 2.45 16.99
CA GLY A 685 5.54 3.03 16.25
C GLY A 685 5.54 2.67 14.76
N MET A 686 4.37 2.26 14.23
CA MET A 686 4.15 2.05 12.80
C MET A 686 3.46 3.24 12.13
N ARG A 687 2.72 4.06 12.87
CA ARG A 687 2.17 5.32 12.34
C ARG A 687 3.24 6.42 12.36
N GLY A 688 3.22 7.32 11.35
CA GLY A 688 4.18 8.43 11.33
C GLY A 688 4.18 9.25 12.61
N HIS A 689 3.00 9.59 13.15
CA HIS A 689 2.87 10.35 14.39
C HIS A 689 3.12 9.52 15.66
N ALA A 690 3.07 8.19 15.59
CA ALA A 690 3.54 7.33 16.68
C ALA A 690 5.09 7.32 16.82
N GLY A 691 5.80 7.90 15.85
CA GLY A 691 7.22 8.24 15.95
C GLY A 691 7.45 9.73 16.24
N MET A 692 6.77 10.62 15.48
CA MET A 692 7.03 12.06 15.53
C MET A 692 6.59 12.72 16.85
N ILE A 693 5.44 12.34 17.42
CA ILE A 693 4.95 12.95 18.67
C ILE A 693 5.83 12.55 19.85
N PRO A 694 6.12 11.25 20.13
CA PRO A 694 7.01 10.89 21.23
C PRO A 694 8.42 11.48 21.05
N PHE A 695 8.97 11.46 19.84
CA PHE A 695 10.24 12.17 19.55
C PHE A 695 10.13 13.64 19.96
N GLY A 696 9.04 14.33 19.60
CA GLY A 696 8.84 15.76 19.87
C GLY A 696 8.70 16.12 21.35
N VAL A 697 8.34 15.17 22.21
CA VAL A 697 8.32 15.34 23.68
C VAL A 697 9.54 14.71 24.37
N GLY A 698 10.59 14.38 23.60
CA GLY A 698 11.87 13.91 24.12
C GLY A 698 11.93 12.40 24.40
N THR A 699 11.01 11.60 23.87
CA THR A 699 10.98 10.16 24.09
C THR A 699 11.67 9.41 22.95
N PRO A 700 12.57 8.45 23.26
CA PRO A 700 13.17 7.54 22.30
C PRO A 700 12.12 6.78 21.46
N ILE A 701 12.46 6.50 20.21
CA ILE A 701 11.56 5.82 19.26
C ILE A 701 12.24 4.69 18.51
N ILE A 702 11.48 3.68 18.10
CA ILE A 702 11.79 2.78 17.00
C ILE A 702 10.62 2.83 16.03
N SER A 703 10.90 3.03 14.73
CA SER A 703 9.86 3.07 13.70
C SER A 703 9.75 1.73 12.98
N LEU A 704 8.56 1.13 12.99
CA LEU A 704 8.22 -0.03 12.15
C LEU A 704 7.90 0.47 10.73
N ILE A 705 8.84 0.29 9.83
CA ILE A 705 8.78 0.85 8.47
C ILE A 705 7.85 -0.02 7.61
N SER A 706 6.62 0.45 7.41
CA SER A 706 5.62 -0.11 6.49
C SER A 706 5.22 0.87 5.38
N HIS A 707 5.77 2.09 5.41
CA HIS A 707 5.56 3.16 4.44
C HIS A 707 6.81 4.05 4.39
N PRO A 708 7.26 4.53 3.21
CA PRO A 708 8.48 5.33 3.06
C PRO A 708 8.55 6.59 3.95
N LYS A 709 7.42 7.19 4.30
CA LYS A 709 7.38 8.41 5.14
C LYS A 709 8.05 8.24 6.50
N MET A 710 8.09 7.03 7.08
CA MET A 710 8.81 6.77 8.31
C MET A 710 10.31 6.79 8.08
N ALA A 711 10.77 6.14 7.00
CA ALA A 711 12.18 6.18 6.62
C ALA A 711 12.64 7.61 6.30
N TYR A 712 11.81 8.42 5.64
CA TYR A 712 12.12 9.83 5.39
C TYR A 712 12.30 10.64 6.67
N PHE A 713 11.42 10.45 7.65
CA PHE A 713 11.56 11.12 8.95
C PHE A 713 12.84 10.71 9.67
N LEU A 714 13.16 9.42 9.69
CA LEU A 714 14.38 8.91 10.33
C LEU A 714 15.66 9.43 9.63
N ALA A 715 15.63 9.57 8.31
CA ALA A 715 16.72 10.18 7.55
C ALA A 715 16.87 11.68 7.88
N ASP A 716 15.75 12.41 8.01
CA ASP A 716 15.77 13.84 8.36
C ASP A 716 16.33 14.12 9.77
N ILE A 717 16.22 13.18 10.69
CA ILE A 717 16.82 13.25 12.03
C ILE A 717 18.17 12.51 12.10
N GLU A 718 18.72 12.05 10.96
CA GLU A 718 19.98 11.32 10.85
C GLU A 718 20.06 10.07 11.75
N ARG A 719 18.93 9.33 11.86
CA ARG A 719 18.82 8.09 12.64
C ARG A 719 18.07 6.99 11.86
N PRO A 720 18.55 6.64 10.64
CA PRO A 720 17.94 5.56 9.87
C PRO A 720 17.97 4.21 10.62
N GLU A 721 18.93 4.00 11.50
CA GLU A 721 19.06 2.80 12.34
C GLU A 721 17.93 2.65 13.38
N TRP A 722 17.16 3.70 13.68
CA TRP A 722 15.95 3.58 14.51
C TRP A 722 14.75 3.02 13.76
N GLY A 723 14.92 2.64 12.50
CA GLY A 723 13.91 2.01 11.67
C GLY A 723 14.12 0.52 11.50
N VAL A 724 13.05 -0.27 11.57
CA VAL A 724 13.05 -1.70 11.23
C VAL A 724 11.92 -1.96 10.25
N SER A 725 12.23 -2.60 9.11
CA SER A 725 11.19 -2.97 8.14
C SER A 725 10.22 -4.01 8.75
N VAL A 726 8.93 -3.84 8.50
CA VAL A 726 7.91 -4.86 8.87
C VAL A 726 8.08 -6.17 8.10
N HIS A 727 8.90 -6.17 7.03
CA HIS A 727 9.21 -7.31 6.17
C HIS A 727 10.55 -7.97 6.53
N ASP A 728 11.29 -7.46 7.53
CA ASP A 728 12.57 -8.04 7.94
C ASP A 728 12.39 -9.50 8.40
N ARG A 729 13.25 -10.39 7.92
CA ARG A 729 13.21 -11.83 8.28
C ARG A 729 13.36 -12.05 9.77
N ASN A 730 14.17 -11.23 10.41
CA ASN A 730 14.53 -11.34 11.82
C ASN A 730 13.94 -10.19 12.64
N LEU A 731 12.82 -9.60 12.17
CA LEU A 731 12.20 -8.42 12.79
C LEU A 731 12.11 -8.55 14.32
N GLY A 732 11.70 -9.72 14.83
CA GLY A 732 11.52 -9.95 16.27
C GLY A 732 12.82 -9.83 17.06
N ALA A 733 13.89 -10.45 16.55
CA ALA A 733 15.23 -10.40 17.18
C ALA A 733 15.83 -9.00 17.10
N VAL A 734 15.83 -8.38 15.91
CA VAL A 734 16.35 -7.03 15.67
C VAL A 734 15.62 -6.00 16.53
N LEU A 735 14.29 -6.10 16.61
CA LEU A 735 13.47 -5.18 17.41
C LEU A 735 13.75 -5.35 18.91
N THR A 736 13.89 -6.57 19.39
CA THR A 736 14.25 -6.86 20.78
C THR A 736 15.62 -6.30 21.14
N GLU A 737 16.64 -6.59 20.32
CA GLU A 737 18.02 -6.12 20.53
C GLU A 737 18.07 -4.57 20.59
N ARG A 738 17.42 -3.90 19.62
CA ARG A 738 17.41 -2.44 19.59
C ARG A 738 16.63 -1.83 20.76
N ALA A 739 15.49 -2.40 21.12
CA ALA A 739 14.70 -1.92 22.25
C ALA A 739 15.50 -2.03 23.57
N ILE A 740 16.12 -3.17 23.82
CA ILE A 740 16.96 -3.37 25.02
C ILE A 740 18.15 -2.40 24.99
N GLY A 741 18.86 -2.27 23.86
CA GLY A 741 19.98 -1.33 23.74
C GLY A 741 19.59 0.12 24.02
N ILE A 742 18.41 0.57 23.57
CA ILE A 742 17.87 1.90 23.90
C ILE A 742 17.50 1.99 25.39
N LEU A 743 16.91 0.98 25.97
CA LEU A 743 16.52 0.98 27.39
C LEU A 743 17.74 0.98 28.31
N ASP A 744 18.79 0.26 27.98
CA ASP A 744 20.08 0.23 28.72
C ASP A 744 20.83 1.55 28.62
N ALA A 745 20.85 2.16 27.42
CA ALA A 745 21.49 3.46 27.18
C ALA A 745 20.49 4.62 27.21
N HIS A 746 19.38 4.52 27.96
CA HIS A 746 18.23 5.41 27.87
C HIS A 746 18.58 6.89 28.00
N ALA A 747 19.40 7.28 28.98
CA ALA A 747 19.77 8.67 29.19
C ALA A 747 20.57 9.25 27.98
N ALA A 748 21.45 8.46 27.41
CA ALA A 748 22.23 8.85 26.22
C ALA A 748 21.32 8.98 24.98
N THR A 749 20.36 8.06 24.81
CA THR A 749 19.39 8.12 23.71
C THR A 749 18.46 9.32 23.85
N VAL A 750 18.00 9.67 25.05
CA VAL A 750 17.23 10.90 25.31
C VAL A 750 18.04 12.14 24.97
N ALA A 751 19.33 12.19 25.33
CA ALA A 751 20.21 13.30 24.97
C ALA A 751 20.36 13.43 23.44
N ASP A 752 20.48 12.32 22.73
CA ASP A 752 20.52 12.30 21.26
C ASP A 752 19.20 12.79 20.64
N VAL A 753 18.04 12.34 21.16
CA VAL A 753 16.73 12.88 20.74
C VAL A 753 16.70 14.40 20.88
N HIS A 754 17.16 14.93 22.00
CA HIS A 754 17.20 16.38 22.24
C HIS A 754 18.13 17.12 21.25
N GLU A 755 19.29 16.55 20.93
CA GLU A 755 20.21 17.13 19.94
C GLU A 755 19.57 17.18 18.55
N ARG A 756 18.92 16.07 18.11
CA ARG A 756 18.22 16.04 16.82
C ARG A 756 17.02 16.99 16.79
N GLN A 757 16.29 17.16 17.90
CA GLN A 757 15.24 18.18 18.01
C GLN A 757 15.80 19.59 17.83
N GLN A 758 16.96 19.92 18.41
CA GLN A 758 17.58 21.25 18.25
C GLN A 758 17.93 21.54 16.79
N THR A 759 18.34 20.51 16.02
CA THR A 759 18.58 20.66 14.59
C THR A 759 17.29 21.02 13.85
N LEU A 760 16.18 20.30 14.11
CA LEU A 760 14.87 20.59 13.52
C LEU A 760 14.34 21.96 13.98
N TRP A 761 14.58 22.33 15.24
CA TRP A 761 14.15 23.62 15.80
C TRP A 761 14.83 24.80 15.09
N LYS A 762 16.14 24.75 14.82
CA LYS A 762 16.84 25.79 14.06
C LYS A 762 16.20 26.03 12.69
N VAL A 763 15.79 24.99 11.98
CA VAL A 763 15.08 25.13 10.72
C VAL A 763 13.71 25.78 10.93
N THR A 764 12.99 25.35 11.96
CA THR A 764 11.67 25.91 12.30
C THR A 764 11.74 27.38 12.69
N GLU A 765 12.76 27.80 13.48
CA GLU A 765 12.98 29.20 13.83
C GLU A 765 13.32 30.07 12.61
N ALA A 766 14.19 29.59 11.72
CA ALA A 766 14.54 30.31 10.50
C ALA A 766 13.28 30.52 9.62
N ASN A 767 12.48 29.45 9.43
CA ASN A 767 11.23 29.55 8.69
C ASN A 767 10.20 30.47 9.39
N ALA A 768 10.13 30.45 10.73
CA ALA A 768 9.25 31.34 11.49
C ALA A 768 9.63 32.82 11.33
N ALA A 769 10.93 33.13 11.15
CA ALA A 769 11.37 34.49 10.82
C ALA A 769 10.84 34.93 9.45
N ASP A 770 10.96 34.07 8.42
CA ASP A 770 10.41 34.35 7.09
C ASP A 770 8.88 34.55 7.13
N LEU A 771 8.16 33.69 7.89
CA LEU A 771 6.72 33.77 8.05
C LEU A 771 6.26 35.09 8.72
N ARG A 772 7.03 35.60 9.72
CA ARG A 772 6.76 36.94 10.30
C ARG A 772 6.89 38.03 9.26
N VAL A 773 7.93 38.01 8.43
CA VAL A 773 8.11 38.98 7.35
C VAL A 773 6.94 38.93 6.35
N ILE A 774 6.50 37.72 5.95
CA ILE A 774 5.35 37.53 5.05
C ILE A 774 4.06 38.12 5.63
N LEU A 775 3.88 37.99 6.95
CA LEU A 775 2.69 38.48 7.66
C LEU A 775 2.80 39.97 8.09
N GLY A 776 3.89 40.63 7.81
CA GLY A 776 4.14 42.00 8.23
C GLY A 776 4.25 42.20 9.75
N ALA A 777 4.77 41.19 10.44
CA ALA A 777 4.85 41.16 11.91
C ALA A 777 6.32 41.24 12.41
#